data_8cee2bfcd5ef14668ea6a254964e0afd
#
_entry.id   8cee2bfcd5ef14668ea6a254964e0afd
#
_cell.length_a   1.000
_cell.length_b   1.000
_cell.length_c   1.000
_cell.angle_alpha   90.00
_cell.angle_beta   90.00
_cell.angle_gamma   90.00
#
_symmetry.space_group_name_H-M   'P 1'
#
loop_
_entity.id
_entity.type
_entity.pdbx_description
1 polymer ?
#
loop_
_entity_poly.entity_id
_entity_poly.type
_entity_poly.pdbx_seq_one_letter_code
_entity_poly.pdbx_strand_id
1 'polypeptide(L)'
;MIDKILVANRGEIACRIFRTCRRMGIRTVAVYSEADARARHVREADVALPIGPAPVRSSYLDVEAILRAARDSGAQAIHPGYGFLSEKLELIDACRDAGLVFIGPHREAIAAMGSKIESKRIARQAGVPCVPGYDGDDQSDQRLAQEARRIGFPLLIKASAGGGGKGMRRVDSAADFTAQLTLARAEAQSAFGDARMLLERYVLRPRHLEVQLLGDRHGHLVHLFERECSIQRHYQKVIEEAPAAHLSAAVRERLYEAALALGHAIGYDSAGTVEFVLDADRGDEPYFLEMNTRLQVEHPVTELTTGIDLVEQQILSACGRPLPWRQEDITRQGWAIEVRVNAESPAHGFRASFGPLRACEEPDVPGVRVDSGIDALSEVTPHYDAMLGKLIAHGATRAVARERLRRAIAHWHIEGITTNLPMLDEVLSLPAFDEPLSTRFLDDAFPGGWRTPPHARPEHSAVVAAAAWYFAQTHPPGDTPMAQLPGWRLTAPAGWPAQLSLRVADEESGHAGTVVLQLDAPDLVRDRAAEAALPVALIGGPSGGPLRLCHDGRHWQATVSGQAVSLWSDGHWQRWGVQPSVGLARTGAQASATADAVVADMPGLLTQLLVSPGKTVSAGEPVAVLEAMKLFHTLCAPREGTVARIGAQVGDTVPRGTPIVLLDPLQTQET
;
A
#
# COMPACT_ATOMS: atom_id res chain seq x y z
N MET A 1 -0.10 -26.36 25.96
CA MET A 1 -0.63 -25.21 25.17
C MET A 1 0.42 -24.11 25.25
N ILE A 2 0.60 -23.33 24.19
CA ILE A 2 1.56 -22.21 24.19
C ILE A 2 0.98 -21.07 25.03
N ASP A 3 1.76 -20.52 25.98
CA ASP A 3 1.30 -19.43 26.86
C ASP A 3 1.84 -18.07 26.45
N LYS A 4 2.91 -18.03 25.62
CA LYS A 4 3.53 -16.79 25.15
C LYS A 4 4.09 -16.93 23.74
N ILE A 5 3.69 -16.04 22.84
CA ILE A 5 4.08 -16.00 21.43
C ILE A 5 4.84 -14.71 21.14
N LEU A 6 6.01 -14.82 20.51
CA LEU A 6 6.71 -13.70 19.88
C LEU A 6 6.23 -13.58 18.44
N VAL A 7 5.82 -12.37 18.02
CA VAL A 7 5.49 -12.07 16.63
C VAL A 7 6.72 -11.43 15.96
N ALA A 8 7.36 -12.19 15.07
CA ALA A 8 8.55 -11.74 14.32
C ALA A 8 8.13 -10.88 13.12
N ASN A 9 7.34 -9.86 13.40
CA ASN A 9 6.80 -8.93 12.40
C ASN A 9 6.43 -7.59 13.03
N ARG A 10 5.85 -6.66 12.25
CA ARG A 10 5.50 -5.31 12.65
C ARG A 10 4.14 -4.85 12.09
N GLY A 11 3.73 -3.66 12.50
CA GLY A 11 2.57 -2.98 11.91
C GLY A 11 1.26 -3.74 12.09
N GLU A 12 0.42 -3.70 11.06
CA GLU A 12 -0.94 -4.22 11.15
C GLU A 12 -1.00 -5.73 11.44
N ILE A 13 -0.09 -6.52 10.83
CA ILE A 13 -0.11 -7.96 11.02
C ILE A 13 0.28 -8.37 12.44
N ALA A 14 1.19 -7.65 13.08
CA ALA A 14 1.52 -7.88 14.47
C ALA A 14 0.32 -7.58 15.38
N CYS A 15 -0.36 -6.44 15.20
CA CYS A 15 -1.58 -6.10 15.92
C CYS A 15 -2.69 -7.13 15.68
N ARG A 16 -2.84 -7.60 14.42
CA ARG A 16 -3.80 -8.63 14.02
C ARG A 16 -3.57 -9.95 14.77
N ILE A 17 -2.34 -10.41 14.82
CA ILE A 17 -1.96 -11.65 15.53
C ILE A 17 -2.18 -11.48 17.03
N PHE A 18 -1.79 -10.35 17.61
CA PHE A 18 -2.01 -10.06 19.04
C PHE A 18 -3.48 -10.12 19.44
N ARG A 19 -4.39 -9.67 18.57
CA ARG A 19 -5.83 -9.74 18.81
C ARG A 19 -6.30 -11.19 19.01
N THR A 20 -5.86 -12.11 18.17
CA THR A 20 -6.17 -13.53 18.32
C THR A 20 -5.49 -14.13 19.55
N CYS A 21 -4.21 -13.85 19.80
CA CYS A 21 -3.51 -14.32 20.99
C CYS A 21 -4.24 -13.92 22.28
N ARG A 22 -4.66 -12.65 22.41
CA ARG A 22 -5.42 -12.16 23.58
C ARG A 22 -6.75 -12.90 23.74
N ARG A 23 -7.49 -13.14 22.63
CA ARG A 23 -8.75 -13.91 22.68
C ARG A 23 -8.52 -15.35 23.14
N MET A 24 -7.38 -15.94 22.82
CA MET A 24 -6.97 -17.27 23.25
C MET A 24 -6.32 -17.29 24.65
N GLY A 25 -6.15 -16.16 25.32
CA GLY A 25 -5.46 -16.06 26.61
C GLY A 25 -3.95 -16.23 26.53
N ILE A 26 -3.33 -16.02 25.35
CA ILE A 26 -1.90 -16.17 25.10
C ILE A 26 -1.24 -14.80 25.20
N ARG A 27 -0.15 -14.70 25.98
CA ARG A 27 0.65 -13.47 26.10
C ARG A 27 1.43 -13.19 24.83
N THR A 28 1.64 -11.90 24.53
CA THR A 28 2.20 -11.42 23.28
C THR A 28 3.56 -10.75 23.51
N VAL A 29 4.49 -11.00 22.60
CA VAL A 29 5.80 -10.33 22.56
C VAL A 29 5.95 -9.66 21.21
N ALA A 30 6.11 -8.34 21.21
CA ALA A 30 6.52 -7.56 20.04
C ALA A 30 8.04 -7.51 19.93
N VAL A 31 8.55 -7.48 18.72
CA VAL A 31 9.91 -7.06 18.40
C VAL A 31 9.86 -5.74 17.62
N TYR A 32 10.86 -4.89 17.79
CA TYR A 32 10.88 -3.61 17.09
C TYR A 32 12.30 -3.11 16.80
N SER A 33 12.44 -2.44 15.67
CA SER A 33 13.65 -1.66 15.36
C SER A 33 13.57 -0.28 16.01
N GLU A 34 14.67 0.46 16.04
CA GLU A 34 14.71 1.83 16.57
C GLU A 34 13.62 2.74 15.93
N ALA A 35 13.37 2.60 14.63
CA ALA A 35 12.35 3.37 13.93
C ALA A 35 10.92 3.05 14.39
N ASP A 36 10.67 1.85 14.87
CA ASP A 36 9.36 1.40 15.34
C ASP A 36 9.16 1.51 16.86
N ALA A 37 10.08 2.11 17.60
CA ALA A 37 10.04 2.13 19.08
C ALA A 37 8.73 2.69 19.65
N ARG A 38 8.03 3.54 18.89
CA ARG A 38 6.73 4.12 19.27
C ARG A 38 5.56 3.57 18.47
N ALA A 39 5.77 2.55 17.63
CA ALA A 39 4.72 2.00 16.79
C ALA A 39 3.60 1.35 17.60
N ARG A 40 2.39 1.28 17.02
CA ARG A 40 1.19 0.76 17.67
C ARG A 40 1.40 -0.66 18.19
N HIS A 41 1.96 -1.57 17.39
CA HIS A 41 2.19 -2.96 17.79
C HIS A 41 3.12 -3.09 19.01
N VAL A 42 4.09 -2.18 19.19
CA VAL A 42 4.99 -2.15 20.36
C VAL A 42 4.23 -1.83 21.64
N ARG A 43 3.28 -0.88 21.56
CA ARG A 43 2.46 -0.46 22.69
C ARG A 43 1.31 -1.42 23.01
N GLU A 44 0.86 -2.19 22.02
CA GLU A 44 -0.21 -3.17 22.18
C GLU A 44 0.25 -4.51 22.75
N ALA A 45 1.53 -4.87 22.66
CA ALA A 45 2.05 -6.14 23.17
C ALA A 45 2.20 -6.14 24.69
N ASP A 46 2.11 -7.32 25.32
CA ASP A 46 2.37 -7.48 26.76
C ASP A 46 3.86 -7.24 27.10
N VAL A 47 4.76 -7.59 26.15
CA VAL A 47 6.20 -7.38 26.24
C VAL A 47 6.69 -6.88 24.88
N ALA A 48 7.64 -5.93 24.86
CA ALA A 48 8.27 -5.45 23.63
C ALA A 48 9.78 -5.39 23.79
N LEU A 49 10.53 -5.89 22.80
CA LEU A 49 11.98 -5.99 22.82
C LEU A 49 12.62 -5.40 21.56
N PRO A 50 13.67 -4.58 21.70
CA PRO A 50 14.40 -4.04 20.56
C PRO A 50 15.22 -5.13 19.88
N ILE A 51 15.27 -5.09 18.54
CA ILE A 51 16.03 -6.05 17.73
C ILE A 51 17.11 -5.39 16.85
N GLY A 52 17.31 -4.07 16.95
CA GLY A 52 18.37 -3.38 16.23
C GLY A 52 17.95 -2.08 15.58
N PRO A 53 18.82 -1.51 14.71
CA PRO A 53 18.59 -0.24 14.05
C PRO A 53 17.48 -0.33 12.98
N ALA A 54 17.10 0.81 12.40
CA ALA A 54 16.00 0.93 11.43
C ALA A 54 16.13 0.03 10.17
N PRO A 55 17.32 -0.18 9.55
CA PRO A 55 17.41 -1.01 8.36
C PRO A 55 16.94 -2.45 8.61
N VAL A 56 16.10 -2.96 7.71
CA VAL A 56 15.44 -4.28 7.82
C VAL A 56 16.46 -5.42 8.00
N ARG A 57 17.60 -5.37 7.29
CA ARG A 57 18.65 -6.40 7.36
C ARG A 57 19.29 -6.52 8.73
N SER A 58 19.32 -5.43 9.50
CA SER A 58 19.96 -5.37 10.82
C SER A 58 18.92 -5.43 11.96
N SER A 59 17.67 -5.77 11.65
CA SER A 59 16.55 -5.86 12.61
C SER A 59 15.60 -7.01 12.25
N TYR A 60 14.54 -6.76 11.49
CA TYR A 60 13.51 -7.76 11.19
C TYR A 60 13.97 -8.95 10.34
N LEU A 61 15.12 -8.86 9.67
CA LEU A 61 15.77 -9.98 8.97
C LEU A 61 16.95 -10.59 9.74
N ASP A 62 17.22 -10.11 10.94
CA ASP A 62 18.27 -10.67 11.82
C ASP A 62 17.67 -11.78 12.69
N VAL A 63 17.89 -13.03 12.27
CA VAL A 63 17.39 -14.23 12.96
C VAL A 63 17.94 -14.32 14.39
N GLU A 64 19.21 -13.99 14.61
CA GLU A 64 19.85 -14.05 15.93
C GLU A 64 19.25 -13.02 16.91
N ALA A 65 18.94 -11.81 16.42
CA ALA A 65 18.28 -10.79 17.22
C ALA A 65 16.85 -11.23 17.64
N ILE A 66 16.11 -11.85 16.72
CA ILE A 66 14.77 -12.38 17.00
C ILE A 66 14.83 -13.54 18.01
N LEU A 67 15.76 -14.49 17.86
CA LEU A 67 15.93 -15.59 18.79
C LEU A 67 16.38 -15.11 20.19
N ARG A 68 17.22 -14.10 20.25
CA ARG A 68 17.62 -13.46 21.51
C ARG A 68 16.40 -12.87 22.21
N ALA A 69 15.58 -12.10 21.48
CA ALA A 69 14.33 -11.55 22.00
C ALA A 69 13.36 -12.64 22.47
N ALA A 70 13.28 -13.79 21.77
CA ALA A 70 12.45 -14.92 22.19
C ALA A 70 12.94 -15.53 23.51
N ARG A 71 14.25 -15.73 23.66
CA ARG A 71 14.85 -16.22 24.91
C ARG A 71 14.64 -15.25 26.07
N ASP A 72 14.91 -13.97 25.85
CA ASP A 72 14.84 -12.92 26.88
C ASP A 72 13.39 -12.71 27.38
N SER A 73 12.42 -12.84 26.49
CA SER A 73 10.99 -12.76 26.84
C SER A 73 10.43 -14.05 27.44
N GLY A 74 11.10 -15.19 27.27
CA GLY A 74 10.58 -16.51 27.58
C GLY A 74 9.41 -16.91 26.67
N ALA A 75 9.40 -16.48 25.42
CA ALA A 75 8.44 -16.94 24.42
C ALA A 75 8.67 -18.42 24.10
N GLN A 76 7.58 -19.16 23.88
CA GLN A 76 7.61 -20.59 23.56
C GLN A 76 7.45 -20.85 22.06
N ALA A 77 6.95 -19.86 21.34
CA ALA A 77 6.71 -19.95 19.90
C ALA A 77 6.96 -18.61 19.22
N ILE A 78 7.26 -18.70 17.92
CA ILE A 78 7.43 -17.54 17.03
C ILE A 78 6.38 -17.61 15.93
N HIS A 79 5.59 -16.53 15.77
CA HIS A 79 4.70 -16.33 14.64
C HIS A 79 5.36 -15.34 13.67
N PRO A 80 5.68 -15.74 12.43
CA PRO A 80 6.40 -14.87 11.50
C PRO A 80 5.50 -13.86 10.78
N GLY A 81 4.17 -14.00 10.85
CA GLY A 81 3.22 -13.22 10.05
C GLY A 81 3.37 -13.50 8.56
N TYR A 82 3.53 -12.45 7.77
CA TYR A 82 3.86 -12.51 6.33
C TYR A 82 5.02 -11.57 5.99
N GLY A 83 5.69 -11.80 4.86
CA GLY A 83 6.90 -11.06 4.48
C GLY A 83 8.09 -11.38 5.39
N PHE A 84 9.12 -10.56 5.40
CA PHE A 84 10.35 -10.73 6.18
C PHE A 84 10.88 -12.18 6.18
N LEU A 85 10.84 -12.86 7.32
CA LEU A 85 11.36 -14.20 7.52
C LEU A 85 10.29 -15.30 7.42
N SER A 86 9.05 -14.99 7.04
CA SER A 86 7.93 -15.94 7.07
C SER A 86 8.10 -17.17 6.15
N GLU A 87 8.88 -17.04 5.08
CA GLU A 87 9.17 -18.12 4.11
C GLU A 87 10.68 -18.42 4.04
N LYS A 88 11.42 -18.10 5.13
CA LYS A 88 12.87 -18.32 5.22
C LYS A 88 13.20 -19.53 6.08
N LEU A 89 13.90 -20.49 5.47
CA LEU A 89 14.32 -21.73 6.14
C LEU A 89 15.21 -21.45 7.35
N GLU A 90 16.00 -20.37 7.29
CA GLU A 90 16.91 -19.96 8.36
C GLU A 90 16.17 -19.72 9.69
N LEU A 91 14.97 -19.10 9.66
CA LEU A 91 14.19 -18.88 10.88
C LEU A 91 13.61 -20.19 11.42
N ILE A 92 13.12 -21.08 10.53
CA ILE A 92 12.53 -22.37 10.93
C ILE A 92 13.59 -23.26 11.58
N ASP A 93 14.76 -23.38 10.93
CA ASP A 93 15.88 -24.18 11.44
C ASP A 93 16.35 -23.62 12.78
N ALA A 94 16.49 -22.32 12.90
CA ALA A 94 16.88 -21.64 14.13
C ALA A 94 15.85 -21.81 15.27
N CYS A 95 14.54 -21.80 14.98
CA CYS A 95 13.50 -22.11 15.96
C CYS A 95 13.63 -23.54 16.45
N ARG A 96 13.76 -24.52 15.54
CA ARG A 96 13.95 -25.93 15.90
C ARG A 96 15.15 -26.12 16.82
N ASP A 97 16.30 -25.55 16.45
CA ASP A 97 17.55 -25.70 17.16
C ASP A 97 17.52 -25.01 18.55
N ALA A 98 16.69 -23.99 18.71
CA ALA A 98 16.41 -23.29 19.96
C ALA A 98 15.28 -23.93 20.81
N GLY A 99 14.63 -25.00 20.32
CA GLY A 99 13.49 -25.61 21.00
C GLY A 99 12.22 -24.76 21.01
N LEU A 100 12.10 -23.81 20.07
CA LEU A 100 10.93 -22.94 19.89
C LEU A 100 9.98 -23.51 18.84
N VAL A 101 8.67 -23.33 19.05
CA VAL A 101 7.66 -23.72 18.06
C VAL A 101 7.59 -22.64 16.98
N PHE A 102 7.85 -23.00 15.74
CA PHE A 102 7.53 -22.16 14.58
C PHE A 102 6.03 -22.29 14.24
N ILE A 103 5.31 -21.16 14.21
CA ILE A 103 3.88 -21.12 13.85
C ILE A 103 3.79 -20.85 12.33
N GLY A 104 3.68 -21.93 11.59
CA GLY A 104 3.69 -21.95 10.13
C GLY A 104 3.80 -23.40 9.64
N PRO A 105 3.91 -23.63 8.33
CA PRO A 105 4.05 -24.97 7.77
C PRO A 105 5.43 -25.54 8.07
N HIS A 106 5.54 -26.86 7.88
CA HIS A 106 6.80 -27.57 8.08
C HIS A 106 7.84 -27.16 7.03
N ARG A 107 9.10 -27.40 7.38
CA ARG A 107 10.28 -26.95 6.63
C ARG A 107 10.28 -27.39 5.17
N GLU A 108 9.94 -28.65 4.94
CA GLU A 108 9.96 -29.28 3.60
C GLU A 108 8.94 -28.65 2.67
N ALA A 109 7.76 -28.25 3.16
CA ALA A 109 6.75 -27.57 2.37
C ALA A 109 7.22 -26.17 1.93
N ILE A 110 7.87 -25.42 2.83
CA ILE A 110 8.45 -24.11 2.47
C ILE A 110 9.59 -24.28 1.47
N ALA A 111 10.47 -25.26 1.68
CA ALA A 111 11.58 -25.54 0.76
C ALA A 111 11.08 -25.93 -0.65
N ALA A 112 10.04 -26.76 -0.72
CA ALA A 112 9.45 -27.22 -1.97
C ALA A 112 8.83 -26.08 -2.79
N MET A 113 8.22 -25.10 -2.13
CA MET A 113 7.53 -23.99 -2.80
C MET A 113 8.41 -22.74 -2.96
N GLY A 114 9.59 -22.68 -2.36
CA GLY A 114 10.49 -21.54 -2.40
C GLY A 114 11.15 -21.25 -3.76
N SER A 115 11.17 -22.23 -4.67
CA SER A 115 11.65 -22.08 -6.05
C SER A 115 10.50 -22.21 -7.04
N LYS A 116 10.33 -21.24 -7.96
CA LYS A 116 9.27 -21.29 -8.98
C LYS A 116 9.42 -22.48 -9.95
N ILE A 117 10.66 -22.88 -10.27
CA ILE A 117 10.91 -24.06 -11.12
C ILE A 117 10.48 -25.32 -10.39
N GLU A 118 10.90 -25.47 -9.15
CA GLU A 118 10.58 -26.66 -8.35
C GLU A 118 9.08 -26.75 -8.03
N SER A 119 8.46 -25.65 -7.62
CA SER A 119 7.02 -25.61 -7.33
C SER A 119 6.17 -25.99 -8.56
N LYS A 120 6.57 -25.55 -9.78
CA LYS A 120 5.89 -25.94 -11.01
C LYS A 120 6.12 -27.41 -11.36
N ARG A 121 7.30 -27.95 -11.09
CA ARG A 121 7.58 -29.38 -11.27
C ARG A 121 6.65 -30.23 -10.39
N ILE A 122 6.54 -29.86 -9.12
CA ILE A 122 5.64 -30.53 -8.16
C ILE A 122 4.17 -30.37 -8.60
N ALA A 123 3.75 -29.17 -9.00
CA ALA A 123 2.40 -28.92 -9.47
C ALA A 123 2.03 -29.82 -10.67
N ARG A 124 2.91 -29.94 -11.68
CA ARG A 124 2.66 -30.83 -12.82
C ARG A 124 2.59 -32.30 -12.39
N GLN A 125 3.45 -32.74 -11.46
CA GLN A 125 3.42 -34.11 -10.94
C GLN A 125 2.10 -34.40 -10.17
N ALA A 126 1.54 -33.36 -9.52
CA ALA A 126 0.24 -33.45 -8.87
C ALA A 126 -0.95 -33.28 -9.85
N GLY A 127 -0.70 -33.16 -11.15
CA GLY A 127 -1.75 -32.99 -12.17
C GLY A 127 -2.31 -31.56 -12.26
N VAL A 128 -1.66 -30.57 -11.63
CA VAL A 128 -2.12 -29.18 -11.61
C VAL A 128 -1.65 -28.46 -12.89
N PRO A 129 -2.57 -27.84 -13.66
CA PRO A 129 -2.21 -27.12 -14.87
C PRO A 129 -1.29 -25.93 -14.57
N CYS A 130 -0.21 -25.80 -15.35
CA CYS A 130 0.72 -24.66 -15.27
C CYS A 130 0.64 -23.83 -16.56
N VAL A 131 0.92 -22.54 -16.46
CA VAL A 131 1.02 -21.68 -17.64
C VAL A 131 1.98 -22.31 -18.65
N PRO A 132 1.58 -22.49 -19.93
CA PRO A 132 2.47 -23.02 -20.95
C PRO A 132 3.77 -22.23 -21.02
N GLY A 133 4.90 -22.95 -20.93
CA GLY A 133 6.18 -22.29 -20.80
C GLY A 133 7.38 -23.24 -20.89
N TYR A 134 8.51 -22.77 -20.39
CA TYR A 134 9.75 -23.51 -20.23
C TYR A 134 10.42 -23.20 -18.88
N ASP A 135 10.74 -24.26 -18.15
CA ASP A 135 11.41 -24.20 -16.84
C ASP A 135 12.42 -25.35 -16.69
N GLY A 136 12.99 -25.80 -17.83
CA GLY A 136 13.95 -26.91 -17.87
C GLY A 136 15.35 -26.52 -17.38
N ASP A 137 16.17 -27.56 -17.14
CA ASP A 137 17.53 -27.42 -16.61
C ASP A 137 18.53 -26.81 -17.61
N ASP A 138 18.28 -26.95 -18.93
CA ASP A 138 19.11 -26.30 -19.94
C ASP A 138 18.80 -24.80 -20.02
N GLN A 139 19.62 -24.03 -19.34
CA GLN A 139 19.53 -22.57 -19.23
C GLN A 139 20.40 -21.84 -20.28
N SER A 140 20.86 -22.53 -21.32
CA SER A 140 21.62 -21.88 -22.40
C SER A 140 20.77 -20.89 -23.17
N ASP A 141 21.37 -19.79 -23.64
CA ASP A 141 20.67 -18.75 -24.40
C ASP A 141 20.06 -19.32 -25.68
N GLN A 142 20.73 -20.26 -26.30
CA GLN A 142 20.24 -20.94 -27.50
C GLN A 142 18.97 -21.74 -27.20
N ARG A 143 18.94 -22.50 -26.10
CA ARG A 143 17.77 -23.29 -25.69
C ARG A 143 16.61 -22.36 -25.32
N LEU A 144 16.85 -21.34 -24.51
CA LEU A 144 15.81 -20.40 -24.12
C LEU A 144 15.22 -19.64 -25.33
N ALA A 145 16.06 -19.25 -26.31
CA ALA A 145 15.58 -18.64 -27.56
C ALA A 145 14.75 -19.59 -28.42
N GLN A 146 15.11 -20.86 -28.46
CA GLN A 146 14.32 -21.89 -29.15
C GLN A 146 12.96 -22.09 -28.50
N GLU A 147 12.92 -22.21 -27.17
CA GLU A 147 11.68 -22.37 -26.41
C GLU A 147 10.80 -21.12 -26.48
N ALA A 148 11.38 -19.90 -26.47
CA ALA A 148 10.64 -18.68 -26.66
C ALA A 148 9.87 -18.65 -27.99
N ARG A 149 10.50 -19.12 -29.08
CA ARG A 149 9.84 -19.27 -30.40
C ARG A 149 8.73 -20.33 -30.38
N ARG A 150 8.92 -21.42 -29.62
CA ARG A 150 7.91 -22.47 -29.47
C ARG A 150 6.69 -22.02 -28.68
N ILE A 151 6.93 -21.24 -27.61
CA ILE A 151 5.86 -20.67 -26.75
C ILE A 151 5.08 -19.61 -27.52
N GLY A 152 5.77 -18.82 -28.35
CA GLY A 152 5.22 -17.69 -29.08
C GLY A 152 5.28 -16.38 -28.28
N PHE A 153 5.03 -15.27 -28.98
CA PHE A 153 5.05 -13.93 -28.40
C PHE A 153 3.63 -13.32 -28.36
N PRO A 154 3.33 -12.46 -27.38
CA PRO A 154 4.18 -12.04 -26.28
C PRO A 154 4.39 -13.14 -25.24
N LEU A 155 5.55 -13.11 -24.56
CA LEU A 155 5.88 -14.01 -23.46
C LEU A 155 6.47 -13.23 -22.25
N LEU A 156 6.54 -13.90 -21.10
CA LEU A 156 7.21 -13.41 -19.91
C LEU A 156 8.52 -14.16 -19.67
N ILE A 157 9.59 -13.44 -19.40
CA ILE A 157 10.81 -13.96 -18.78
C ILE A 157 10.69 -13.70 -17.29
N LYS A 158 10.90 -14.72 -16.44
CA LYS A 158 10.81 -14.63 -14.98
C LYS A 158 12.04 -15.24 -14.34
N ALA A 159 12.54 -14.62 -13.27
CA ALA A 159 13.56 -15.23 -12.41
C ALA A 159 12.97 -16.45 -11.66
N SER A 160 13.76 -17.52 -11.52
CA SER A 160 13.39 -18.70 -10.73
C SER A 160 13.22 -18.39 -9.24
N ALA A 161 14.09 -17.55 -8.70
CA ALA A 161 14.04 -17.06 -7.32
C ALA A 161 13.32 -15.70 -7.23
N GLY A 162 12.76 -15.39 -6.05
CA GLY A 162 12.08 -14.12 -5.77
C GLY A 162 10.57 -14.15 -6.01
N GLY A 163 9.90 -13.08 -5.58
CA GLY A 163 8.43 -12.91 -5.61
C GLY A 163 8.04 -11.45 -5.88
N GLY A 164 6.73 -11.16 -5.85
CA GLY A 164 6.21 -9.80 -5.98
C GLY A 164 6.49 -9.12 -7.32
N GLY A 165 6.61 -9.88 -8.42
CA GLY A 165 6.83 -9.33 -9.75
C GLY A 165 8.25 -8.86 -10.06
N LYS A 166 9.19 -8.91 -9.13
CA LYS A 166 10.59 -8.55 -9.38
C LYS A 166 11.27 -9.56 -10.31
N GLY A 167 12.06 -9.04 -11.26
CA GLY A 167 12.76 -9.88 -12.25
C GLY A 167 11.83 -10.48 -13.31
N MET A 168 10.66 -9.89 -13.57
CA MET A 168 9.77 -10.24 -14.67
C MET A 168 9.89 -9.23 -15.80
N ARG A 169 10.02 -9.74 -17.04
CA ARG A 169 10.07 -8.94 -18.26
C ARG A 169 9.15 -9.49 -19.32
N ARG A 170 8.29 -8.63 -19.84
CA ARG A 170 7.49 -8.92 -21.02
C ARG A 170 8.36 -8.75 -22.26
N VAL A 171 8.26 -9.70 -23.18
CA VAL A 171 8.92 -9.70 -24.48
C VAL A 171 7.87 -9.85 -25.57
N ASP A 172 7.77 -8.83 -26.42
CA ASP A 172 6.73 -8.77 -27.45
C ASP A 172 7.18 -9.39 -28.79
N SER A 173 8.48 -9.51 -29.02
CA SER A 173 9.01 -10.05 -30.27
C SER A 173 10.27 -10.91 -30.08
N ALA A 174 10.56 -11.76 -31.06
CA ALA A 174 11.78 -12.56 -31.07
C ALA A 174 13.06 -11.71 -31.21
N ALA A 175 12.96 -10.52 -31.79
CA ALA A 175 14.10 -9.61 -31.96
C ALA A 175 14.58 -9.06 -30.60
N ASP A 176 13.67 -8.79 -29.69
CA ASP A 176 13.97 -8.20 -28.38
C ASP A 176 14.41 -9.25 -27.35
N PHE A 177 14.14 -10.55 -27.60
CA PHE A 177 14.28 -11.61 -26.62
C PHE A 177 15.65 -11.67 -25.96
N THR A 178 16.73 -11.68 -26.77
CA THR A 178 18.09 -11.84 -26.26
C THR A 178 18.51 -10.67 -25.35
N ALA A 179 18.17 -9.44 -25.75
CA ALA A 179 18.47 -8.25 -24.95
C ALA A 179 17.71 -8.29 -23.61
N GLN A 180 16.42 -8.63 -23.63
CA GLN A 180 15.60 -8.72 -22.42
C GLN A 180 16.03 -9.88 -21.51
N LEU A 181 16.46 -11.02 -22.07
CA LEU A 181 16.99 -12.14 -21.32
C LEU A 181 18.27 -11.76 -20.56
N THR A 182 19.19 -11.06 -21.22
CA THR A 182 20.44 -10.61 -20.59
C THR A 182 20.18 -9.68 -19.41
N LEU A 183 19.25 -8.73 -19.60
CA LEU A 183 18.87 -7.80 -18.53
C LEU A 183 18.18 -8.53 -17.36
N ALA A 184 17.24 -9.46 -17.66
CA ALA A 184 16.55 -10.22 -16.64
C ALA A 184 17.52 -11.07 -15.78
N ARG A 185 18.51 -11.70 -16.40
CA ARG A 185 19.54 -12.47 -15.69
C ARG A 185 20.40 -11.61 -14.78
N ALA A 186 20.84 -10.45 -15.28
CA ALA A 186 21.66 -9.54 -14.48
C ALA A 186 20.90 -9.05 -13.24
N GLU A 187 19.63 -8.70 -13.39
CA GLU A 187 18.75 -8.33 -12.27
C GLU A 187 18.56 -9.47 -11.28
N ALA A 188 18.26 -10.67 -11.78
CA ALA A 188 18.02 -11.84 -10.93
C ALA A 188 19.29 -12.24 -10.15
N GLN A 189 20.45 -12.21 -10.79
CA GLN A 189 21.73 -12.49 -10.14
C GLN A 189 22.04 -11.47 -9.05
N SER A 190 21.78 -10.18 -9.32
CA SER A 190 22.03 -9.10 -8.34
C SER A 190 21.05 -9.15 -7.16
N ALA A 191 19.77 -9.41 -7.43
CA ALA A 191 18.73 -9.34 -6.41
C ALA A 191 18.58 -10.62 -5.57
N PHE A 192 18.83 -11.78 -6.18
CA PHE A 192 18.51 -13.09 -5.60
C PHE A 192 19.67 -14.06 -5.55
N GLY A 193 20.81 -13.75 -6.21
CA GLY A 193 21.95 -14.66 -6.32
C GLY A 193 21.71 -15.86 -7.26
N ASP A 194 20.61 -15.88 -8.01
CA ASP A 194 20.24 -16.97 -8.93
C ASP A 194 19.84 -16.39 -10.30
N ALA A 195 20.57 -16.73 -11.36
CA ALA A 195 20.35 -16.26 -12.72
C ALA A 195 19.46 -17.19 -13.56
N ARG A 196 18.88 -18.24 -12.97
CA ARG A 196 17.99 -19.17 -13.72
C ARG A 196 16.68 -18.49 -14.07
N MET A 197 16.28 -18.66 -15.35
CA MET A 197 15.08 -18.06 -15.93
C MET A 197 14.05 -19.13 -16.26
N LEU A 198 12.79 -18.74 -16.15
CA LEU A 198 11.68 -19.49 -16.73
C LEU A 198 10.97 -18.59 -17.76
N LEU A 199 10.40 -19.21 -18.78
CA LEU A 199 9.61 -18.55 -19.81
C LEU A 199 8.16 -18.98 -19.70
N GLU A 200 7.23 -18.03 -19.83
CA GLU A 200 5.79 -18.31 -19.81
C GLU A 200 5.06 -17.55 -20.90
N ARG A 201 4.02 -18.16 -21.45
CA ARG A 201 3.08 -17.45 -22.32
C ARG A 201 2.48 -16.27 -21.59
N TYR A 202 2.44 -15.12 -22.23
CA TYR A 202 1.77 -13.93 -21.68
C TYR A 202 0.26 -14.08 -21.82
N VAL A 203 -0.47 -14.00 -20.72
CA VAL A 203 -1.93 -13.93 -20.70
C VAL A 203 -2.32 -12.47 -20.85
N LEU A 204 -3.15 -12.15 -21.86
CA LEU A 204 -3.44 -10.77 -22.23
C LEU A 204 -4.36 -10.06 -21.21
N ARG A 205 -5.38 -10.78 -20.73
CA ARG A 205 -6.31 -10.28 -19.69
C ARG A 205 -6.36 -11.28 -18.52
N PRO A 206 -5.31 -11.28 -17.68
CA PRO A 206 -5.24 -12.24 -16.59
C PRO A 206 -6.16 -11.83 -15.44
N ARG A 207 -6.90 -12.82 -14.90
CA ARG A 207 -7.52 -12.74 -13.57
C ARG A 207 -6.58 -13.43 -12.59
N HIS A 208 -6.38 -12.83 -11.45
CA HIS A 208 -5.60 -13.40 -10.36
C HIS A 208 -6.56 -13.97 -9.32
N LEU A 209 -6.65 -15.28 -9.29
CA LEU A 209 -7.46 -16.04 -8.36
C LEU A 209 -6.56 -16.82 -7.41
N GLU A 210 -7.02 -17.06 -6.20
CA GLU A 210 -6.26 -17.85 -5.24
C GLU A 210 -7.17 -18.69 -4.36
N VAL A 211 -6.66 -19.79 -3.84
CA VAL A 211 -7.39 -20.70 -2.96
C VAL A 211 -6.68 -20.77 -1.61
N GLN A 212 -7.41 -20.47 -0.56
CA GLN A 212 -6.93 -20.63 0.82
C GLN A 212 -6.91 -22.10 1.21
N LEU A 213 -5.75 -22.61 1.57
CA LEU A 213 -5.59 -23.93 2.20
C LEU A 213 -5.42 -23.80 3.71
N LEU A 214 -5.88 -24.80 4.42
CA LEU A 214 -5.63 -24.98 5.84
C LEU A 214 -5.39 -26.45 6.13
N GLY A 215 -4.22 -26.77 6.68
CA GLY A 215 -3.81 -28.11 7.03
C GLY A 215 -3.43 -28.26 8.49
N ASP A 216 -3.39 -29.51 8.97
CA ASP A 216 -2.88 -29.86 10.28
C ASP A 216 -1.74 -30.89 10.20
N ARG A 217 -1.09 -31.13 11.34
CA ARG A 217 0.01 -32.10 11.46
C ARG A 217 -0.42 -33.56 11.46
N HIS A 218 -1.74 -33.84 11.30
CA HIS A 218 -2.33 -35.17 11.24
C HIS A 218 -2.68 -35.58 9.80
N GLY A 219 -2.37 -34.71 8.82
CA GLY A 219 -2.63 -34.97 7.39
C GLY A 219 -4.02 -34.55 6.92
N HIS A 220 -4.81 -33.89 7.76
CA HIS A 220 -6.05 -33.29 7.29
C HIS A 220 -5.74 -31.99 6.56
N LEU A 221 -6.33 -31.81 5.39
CA LEU A 221 -6.19 -30.63 4.56
C LEU A 221 -7.55 -30.26 3.98
N VAL A 222 -7.92 -28.99 4.11
CA VAL A 222 -9.16 -28.42 3.57
C VAL A 222 -8.87 -27.15 2.81
N HIS A 223 -9.75 -26.78 1.87
CA HIS A 223 -9.76 -25.44 1.30
C HIS A 223 -10.84 -24.57 1.96
N LEU A 224 -10.57 -23.28 2.08
CA LEU A 224 -11.49 -22.26 2.57
C LEU A 224 -11.94 -21.33 1.44
N PHE A 225 -12.21 -21.91 0.29
CA PHE A 225 -12.67 -21.27 -0.94
C PHE A 225 -11.65 -20.34 -1.58
N GLU A 226 -12.10 -19.66 -2.65
CA GLU A 226 -11.30 -18.77 -3.48
C GLU A 226 -11.44 -17.30 -3.08
N ARG A 227 -10.41 -16.53 -3.46
CA ARG A 227 -10.38 -15.06 -3.47
C ARG A 227 -10.07 -14.54 -4.87
N GLU A 228 -10.60 -13.39 -5.20
CA GLU A 228 -10.23 -12.58 -6.37
C GLU A 228 -9.25 -11.50 -5.95
N CYS A 229 -8.09 -11.42 -6.60
CA CYS A 229 -7.03 -10.46 -6.31
C CYS A 229 -6.56 -9.72 -7.57
N SER A 230 -7.46 -9.54 -8.55
CA SER A 230 -7.10 -9.00 -9.86
C SER A 230 -6.86 -7.49 -9.85
N ILE A 231 -7.44 -6.72 -8.93
CA ILE A 231 -7.18 -5.28 -8.86
C ILE A 231 -5.81 -5.05 -8.21
N GLN A 232 -4.83 -4.80 -9.07
CA GLN A 232 -3.41 -4.72 -8.71
C GLN A 232 -2.75 -3.50 -9.35
N ARG A 233 -1.66 -3.04 -8.74
CA ARG A 233 -0.72 -2.09 -9.31
C ARG A 233 0.68 -2.70 -9.34
N HIS A 234 1.30 -2.80 -10.51
CA HIS A 234 2.63 -3.38 -10.67
C HIS A 234 2.79 -4.73 -9.91
N TYR A 235 1.79 -5.61 -10.06
CA TYR A 235 1.69 -6.92 -9.38
C TYR A 235 1.51 -6.85 -7.85
N GLN A 236 1.25 -5.69 -7.28
CA GLN A 236 0.84 -5.53 -5.88
C GLN A 236 -0.67 -5.47 -5.80
N LYS A 237 -1.27 -6.36 -5.02
CA LYS A 237 -2.72 -6.41 -4.78
C LYS A 237 -3.15 -5.14 -4.06
N VAL A 238 -4.30 -4.58 -4.44
CA VAL A 238 -4.85 -3.33 -3.90
C VAL A 238 -6.25 -3.54 -3.34
N ILE A 239 -7.08 -4.32 -4.06
CA ILE A 239 -8.43 -4.70 -3.65
C ILE A 239 -8.58 -6.20 -3.85
N GLU A 240 -9.09 -6.87 -2.83
CA GLU A 240 -9.34 -8.30 -2.80
C GLU A 240 -10.77 -8.60 -2.37
N GLU A 241 -11.36 -9.67 -2.91
CA GLU A 241 -12.71 -10.08 -2.53
C GLU A 241 -12.88 -11.60 -2.41
N ALA A 242 -13.82 -12.01 -1.61
CA ALA A 242 -14.32 -13.37 -1.50
C ALA A 242 -15.86 -13.36 -1.38
N PRO A 243 -16.54 -14.19 -2.20
CA PRO A 243 -16.06 -15.01 -3.32
C PRO A 243 -15.62 -14.19 -4.53
N ALA A 244 -14.93 -14.84 -5.49
CA ALA A 244 -14.64 -14.25 -6.79
C ALA A 244 -15.93 -14.02 -7.58
N ALA A 245 -16.14 -12.78 -8.10
CA ALA A 245 -17.28 -12.48 -8.94
C ALA A 245 -17.14 -13.15 -10.33
N HIS A 246 -18.24 -13.37 -11.03
CA HIS A 246 -18.28 -13.86 -12.42
C HIS A 246 -17.44 -15.13 -12.67
N LEU A 247 -17.40 -16.04 -11.70
CA LEU A 247 -16.70 -17.30 -11.80
C LEU A 247 -17.73 -18.45 -11.84
N SER A 248 -17.63 -19.36 -12.82
CA SER A 248 -18.53 -20.50 -12.90
C SER A 248 -18.26 -21.52 -11.80
N ALA A 249 -19.25 -22.30 -11.43
CA ALA A 249 -19.09 -23.38 -10.43
C ALA A 249 -18.04 -24.39 -10.88
N ALA A 250 -17.98 -24.71 -12.17
CA ALA A 250 -17.02 -25.66 -12.72
C ALA A 250 -15.56 -25.17 -12.63
N VAL A 251 -15.33 -23.87 -12.79
CA VAL A 251 -13.98 -23.27 -12.61
C VAL A 251 -13.60 -23.25 -11.14
N ARG A 252 -14.55 -22.94 -10.24
CA ARG A 252 -14.32 -23.02 -8.79
C ARG A 252 -13.88 -24.40 -8.35
N GLU A 253 -14.61 -25.42 -8.77
CA GLU A 253 -14.30 -26.80 -8.40
C GLU A 253 -12.89 -27.19 -8.87
N ARG A 254 -12.53 -26.87 -10.13
CA ARG A 254 -11.17 -27.10 -10.63
C ARG A 254 -10.09 -26.36 -9.85
N LEU A 255 -10.36 -25.13 -9.38
CA LEU A 255 -9.44 -24.40 -8.50
C LEU A 255 -9.22 -25.13 -7.18
N TYR A 256 -10.32 -25.60 -6.56
CA TYR A 256 -10.25 -26.29 -5.27
C TYR A 256 -9.55 -27.65 -5.40
N GLU A 257 -9.89 -28.44 -6.41
CA GLU A 257 -9.23 -29.71 -6.70
C GLU A 257 -7.73 -29.54 -6.93
N ALA A 258 -7.34 -28.54 -7.76
CA ALA A 258 -5.94 -28.26 -8.05
C ALA A 258 -5.17 -27.80 -6.79
N ALA A 259 -5.77 -26.95 -5.97
CA ALA A 259 -5.15 -26.48 -4.74
C ALA A 259 -4.97 -27.61 -3.72
N LEU A 260 -5.99 -28.45 -3.52
CA LEU A 260 -5.91 -29.61 -2.64
C LEU A 260 -4.89 -30.64 -3.13
N ALA A 261 -4.86 -30.93 -4.46
CA ALA A 261 -3.89 -31.85 -5.05
C ALA A 261 -2.44 -31.40 -4.77
N LEU A 262 -2.16 -30.10 -4.95
CA LEU A 262 -0.85 -29.55 -4.64
C LEU A 262 -0.52 -29.62 -3.14
N GLY A 263 -1.47 -29.22 -2.28
CA GLY A 263 -1.29 -29.25 -0.83
C GLY A 263 -1.03 -30.67 -0.29
N HIS A 264 -1.75 -31.67 -0.81
CA HIS A 264 -1.52 -33.07 -0.47
C HIS A 264 -0.16 -33.57 -0.96
N ALA A 265 0.27 -33.16 -2.18
CA ALA A 265 1.56 -33.57 -2.75
C ALA A 265 2.76 -33.13 -1.90
N ILE A 266 2.62 -32.07 -1.13
CA ILE A 266 3.68 -31.55 -0.23
C ILE A 266 3.37 -31.76 1.25
N GLY A 267 2.29 -32.46 1.60
CA GLY A 267 1.89 -32.73 2.98
C GLY A 267 1.63 -31.46 3.82
N TYR A 268 0.98 -30.46 3.24
CA TYR A 268 0.85 -29.12 3.82
C TYR A 268 0.07 -29.11 5.15
N ASP A 269 0.59 -28.43 6.19
CA ASP A 269 0.14 -28.55 7.58
C ASP A 269 -0.16 -27.20 8.29
N SER A 270 -0.41 -26.12 7.54
CA SER A 270 -0.72 -24.79 8.10
C SER A 270 -1.66 -24.01 7.19
N ALA A 271 -1.85 -22.71 7.47
CA ALA A 271 -2.48 -21.80 6.52
C ALA A 271 -1.53 -21.49 5.35
N GLY A 272 -2.00 -21.63 4.13
CA GLY A 272 -1.27 -21.33 2.90
C GLY A 272 -2.22 -21.00 1.77
N THR A 273 -1.69 -20.48 0.68
CA THR A 273 -2.50 -20.01 -0.44
C THR A 273 -1.88 -20.45 -1.76
N VAL A 274 -2.69 -21.09 -2.59
CA VAL A 274 -2.30 -21.44 -3.95
C VAL A 274 -2.85 -20.41 -4.91
N GLU A 275 -1.97 -19.74 -5.64
CA GLU A 275 -2.30 -18.68 -6.59
C GLU A 275 -2.41 -19.20 -8.02
N PHE A 276 -3.42 -18.70 -8.72
CA PHE A 276 -3.74 -19.10 -10.09
C PHE A 276 -3.93 -17.88 -10.99
N VAL A 277 -3.61 -18.04 -12.27
CA VAL A 277 -3.99 -17.11 -13.30
C VAL A 277 -5.03 -17.75 -14.23
N LEU A 278 -6.12 -17.01 -14.47
CA LEU A 278 -7.16 -17.36 -15.41
C LEU A 278 -7.18 -16.34 -16.55
N ASP A 279 -7.30 -16.80 -17.81
CA ASP A 279 -7.48 -15.89 -18.93
C ASP A 279 -8.94 -15.41 -18.98
N ALA A 280 -9.20 -14.12 -18.74
CA ALA A 280 -10.55 -13.57 -18.70
C ALA A 280 -11.31 -13.75 -20.02
N ASP A 281 -10.60 -13.85 -21.14
CA ASP A 281 -11.20 -14.01 -22.49
C ASP A 281 -11.46 -15.46 -22.86
N ARG A 282 -10.73 -16.41 -22.25
CA ARG A 282 -10.83 -17.85 -22.52
C ARG A 282 -11.42 -18.67 -21.38
N GLY A 283 -11.48 -18.10 -20.20
CA GLY A 283 -12.32 -18.37 -19.03
C GLY A 283 -12.32 -19.75 -18.37
N ASP A 284 -11.74 -20.80 -18.96
CA ASP A 284 -12.08 -22.15 -18.57
C ASP A 284 -11.01 -22.92 -17.80
N GLU A 285 -9.75 -22.54 -17.87
CA GLU A 285 -8.66 -23.30 -17.26
C GLU A 285 -7.79 -22.42 -16.35
N PRO A 286 -7.81 -22.65 -15.02
CA PRO A 286 -6.92 -21.96 -14.11
C PRO A 286 -5.51 -22.57 -14.18
N TYR A 287 -4.50 -21.75 -14.36
CA TYR A 287 -3.11 -22.14 -14.35
C TYR A 287 -2.44 -21.79 -13.03
N PHE A 288 -1.74 -22.73 -12.43
CA PHE A 288 -0.92 -22.51 -11.25
C PHE A 288 0.13 -21.42 -11.49
N LEU A 289 0.21 -20.49 -10.58
CA LEU A 289 1.16 -19.40 -10.59
C LEU A 289 2.27 -19.61 -9.56
N GLU A 290 1.90 -19.66 -8.28
CA GLU A 290 2.79 -19.94 -7.14
C GLU A 290 1.98 -20.38 -5.92
N MET A 291 2.66 -20.86 -4.89
CA MET A 291 2.06 -21.11 -3.58
C MET A 291 2.79 -20.31 -2.52
N ASN A 292 2.03 -19.53 -1.76
CA ASN A 292 2.53 -18.81 -0.59
C ASN A 292 2.35 -19.68 0.65
N THR A 293 3.48 -20.08 1.24
CA THR A 293 3.53 -20.99 2.39
C THR A 293 3.45 -20.24 3.72
N ARG A 294 2.53 -19.30 3.80
CA ARG A 294 2.32 -18.39 4.93
C ARG A 294 0.89 -17.84 4.93
N LEU A 295 0.57 -17.12 5.98
CA LEU A 295 -0.63 -16.29 6.01
C LEU A 295 -0.54 -15.20 4.92
N GLN A 296 -1.64 -14.93 4.22
CA GLN A 296 -1.74 -13.85 3.24
C GLN A 296 -2.24 -12.54 3.88
N VAL A 297 -1.94 -11.40 3.25
CA VAL A 297 -2.45 -10.09 3.68
C VAL A 297 -3.97 -10.10 3.67
N GLU A 298 -4.56 -10.62 2.60
CA GLU A 298 -5.98 -10.69 2.28
C GLU A 298 -6.76 -11.84 2.95
N HIS A 299 -6.15 -12.53 3.93
CA HIS A 299 -6.84 -13.58 4.68
C HIS A 299 -8.17 -13.14 5.34
N PRO A 300 -8.36 -11.87 5.74
CA PRO A 300 -9.58 -11.43 6.38
C PRO A 300 -10.86 -11.61 5.56
N VAL A 301 -10.81 -11.53 4.22
CA VAL A 301 -12.01 -11.75 3.39
C VAL A 301 -12.50 -13.20 3.47
N THR A 302 -11.58 -14.15 3.59
CA THR A 302 -11.90 -15.56 3.86
C THR A 302 -12.47 -15.73 5.25
N GLU A 303 -11.85 -15.13 6.27
CA GLU A 303 -12.33 -15.20 7.65
C GLU A 303 -13.76 -14.68 7.81
N LEU A 304 -14.06 -13.52 7.20
CA LEU A 304 -15.39 -12.91 7.31
C LEU A 304 -16.49 -13.71 6.58
N THR A 305 -16.12 -14.44 5.52
CA THR A 305 -17.09 -15.26 4.79
C THR A 305 -17.26 -16.66 5.34
N THR A 306 -16.25 -17.21 6.03
CA THR A 306 -16.29 -18.58 6.60
C THR A 306 -16.52 -18.61 8.10
N GLY A 307 -16.24 -17.52 8.81
CA GLY A 307 -16.26 -17.48 10.28
C GLY A 307 -15.04 -18.13 10.94
N ILE A 308 -14.02 -18.54 10.17
CA ILE A 308 -12.82 -19.25 10.66
C ILE A 308 -11.68 -18.25 10.84
N ASP A 309 -11.13 -18.11 12.05
CA ASP A 309 -9.92 -17.31 12.31
C ASP A 309 -8.66 -18.11 11.93
N LEU A 310 -8.00 -17.69 10.84
CA LEU A 310 -6.84 -18.41 10.32
C LEU A 310 -5.62 -18.34 11.26
N VAL A 311 -5.42 -17.24 11.99
CA VAL A 311 -4.33 -17.12 12.97
C VAL A 311 -4.55 -18.07 14.14
N GLU A 312 -5.79 -18.22 14.62
CA GLU A 312 -6.14 -19.19 15.64
C GLU A 312 -5.83 -20.62 15.17
N GLN A 313 -6.21 -20.96 13.94
CA GLN A 313 -5.95 -22.29 13.40
C GLN A 313 -4.45 -22.55 13.17
N GLN A 314 -3.67 -21.57 12.78
CA GLN A 314 -2.22 -21.70 12.71
C GLN A 314 -1.61 -22.02 14.09
N ILE A 315 -2.05 -21.32 15.13
CA ILE A 315 -1.61 -21.56 16.51
C ILE A 315 -2.01 -22.97 16.98
N LEU A 316 -3.26 -23.37 16.71
CA LEU A 316 -3.76 -24.70 17.10
C LEU A 316 -3.03 -25.84 16.36
N SER A 317 -2.83 -25.70 15.03
CA SER A 317 -2.05 -26.68 14.25
C SER A 317 -0.61 -26.78 14.77
N ALA A 318 0.04 -25.64 15.07
CA ALA A 318 1.38 -25.62 15.64
C ALA A 318 1.45 -26.30 17.01
N CYS A 319 0.36 -26.28 17.78
CA CYS A 319 0.18 -27.04 19.04
C CYS A 319 -0.14 -28.53 18.82
N GLY A 320 -0.20 -29.02 17.58
CA GLY A 320 -0.53 -30.41 17.25
C GLY A 320 -2.01 -30.75 17.39
N ARG A 321 -2.90 -29.75 17.34
CA ARG A 321 -4.34 -29.99 17.35
C ARG A 321 -4.82 -30.31 15.94
N PRO A 322 -5.70 -31.33 15.78
CA PRO A 322 -6.32 -31.62 14.49
C PRO A 322 -7.34 -30.53 14.13
N LEU A 323 -7.56 -30.35 12.82
CA LEU A 323 -8.65 -29.51 12.33
C LEU A 323 -10.00 -30.06 12.80
N PRO A 324 -10.90 -29.21 13.31
CA PRO A 324 -12.19 -29.68 13.83
C PRO A 324 -13.26 -29.92 12.75
N TRP A 325 -12.94 -29.65 11.48
CA TRP A 325 -13.88 -29.72 10.35
C TRP A 325 -13.39 -30.70 9.28
N ARG A 326 -14.36 -31.32 8.62
CA ARG A 326 -14.17 -31.89 7.29
C ARG A 326 -14.53 -30.83 6.24
N GLN A 327 -14.20 -31.08 4.96
CA GLN A 327 -14.48 -30.13 3.88
C GLN A 327 -15.98 -29.80 3.77
N GLU A 328 -16.84 -30.79 3.92
CA GLU A 328 -18.31 -30.66 3.86
C GLU A 328 -18.91 -29.83 4.99
N ASP A 329 -18.22 -29.68 6.12
CA ASP A 329 -18.67 -28.87 7.26
C ASP A 329 -18.42 -27.38 7.05
N ILE A 330 -17.55 -27.02 6.12
CA ILE A 330 -17.13 -25.64 5.89
C ILE A 330 -18.08 -24.97 4.91
N THR A 331 -18.74 -23.93 5.36
CA THR A 331 -19.68 -23.15 4.56
C THR A 331 -19.19 -21.71 4.39
N ARG A 332 -19.66 -21.07 3.33
CA ARG A 332 -19.39 -19.66 3.03
C ARG A 332 -20.67 -18.86 3.07
N GLN A 333 -20.65 -17.69 3.69
CA GLN A 333 -21.83 -16.81 3.81
C GLN A 333 -21.49 -15.38 3.39
N GLY A 334 -22.34 -14.80 2.55
CA GLY A 334 -22.22 -13.41 2.12
C GLY A 334 -21.02 -13.16 1.22
N TRP A 335 -20.53 -11.94 1.28
CA TRP A 335 -19.44 -11.39 0.46
C TRP A 335 -18.54 -10.49 1.31
N ALA A 336 -17.24 -10.60 1.17
CA ALA A 336 -16.29 -9.70 1.81
C ALA A 336 -15.39 -9.04 0.77
N ILE A 337 -15.10 -7.76 0.95
CA ILE A 337 -14.17 -6.98 0.12
C ILE A 337 -13.17 -6.30 1.04
N GLU A 338 -11.89 -6.44 0.72
CA GLU A 338 -10.78 -5.81 1.42
C GLU A 338 -10.13 -4.76 0.51
N VAL A 339 -9.67 -3.65 1.11
CA VAL A 339 -8.78 -2.69 0.47
C VAL A 339 -7.55 -2.47 1.31
N ARG A 340 -6.39 -2.36 0.67
CA ARG A 340 -5.12 -2.00 1.33
C ARG A 340 -4.95 -0.50 1.34
N VAL A 341 -4.80 0.04 2.53
CA VAL A 341 -4.59 1.48 2.72
C VAL A 341 -3.09 1.75 2.87
N ASN A 342 -2.55 2.48 1.91
CA ASN A 342 -1.13 2.76 1.78
C ASN A 342 -0.84 4.26 1.94
N ALA A 343 0.32 4.58 2.52
CA ALA A 343 0.89 5.92 2.57
C ALA A 343 1.53 6.29 1.21
N GLU A 344 0.69 6.53 0.21
CA GLU A 344 1.08 6.79 -1.17
C GLU A 344 0.20 7.87 -1.80
N SER A 345 0.77 8.62 -2.75
CA SER A 345 0.05 9.62 -3.56
C SER A 345 -0.23 9.07 -4.97
N PRO A 346 -1.42 8.51 -5.24
CA PRO A 346 -1.77 7.98 -6.56
C PRO A 346 -1.68 9.02 -7.69
N ALA A 347 -2.08 10.27 -7.41
CA ALA A 347 -2.03 11.37 -8.37
C ALA A 347 -0.61 11.73 -8.81
N HIS A 348 0.40 11.37 -8.02
CA HIS A 348 1.81 11.62 -8.30
C HIS A 348 2.59 10.32 -8.56
N GLY A 349 2.00 9.39 -9.31
CA GLY A 349 2.63 8.12 -9.67
C GLY A 349 2.85 7.19 -8.47
N PHE A 350 2.00 7.28 -7.44
CA PHE A 350 2.08 6.51 -6.20
C PHE A 350 3.37 6.77 -5.41
N ARG A 351 3.83 7.99 -5.45
CA ARG A 351 4.95 8.41 -4.62
C ARG A 351 4.62 8.17 -3.15
N ALA A 352 5.56 7.57 -2.43
CA ALA A 352 5.43 7.31 -1.00
C ALA A 352 5.32 8.60 -0.19
N SER A 353 4.47 8.59 0.85
CA SER A 353 4.28 9.69 1.77
C SER A 353 4.79 9.33 3.15
N PHE A 354 5.59 10.19 3.75
CA PHE A 354 6.27 9.98 5.03
C PHE A 354 5.96 11.08 6.02
N GLY A 355 6.09 10.78 7.29
CA GLY A 355 6.00 11.75 8.36
C GLY A 355 5.17 11.28 9.55
N PRO A 356 5.10 12.11 10.60
CA PRO A 356 4.25 11.84 11.74
C PRO A 356 2.77 12.03 11.39
N LEU A 357 1.93 11.15 11.89
CA LEU A 357 0.48 11.36 11.86
C LEU A 357 0.10 12.47 12.84
N ARG A 358 -0.84 13.32 12.44
CA ARG A 358 -1.38 14.41 13.26
C ARG A 358 -2.72 14.03 13.85
N ALA A 359 -3.49 13.25 13.13
CA ALA A 359 -4.70 12.59 13.57
C ALA A 359 -4.84 11.24 12.86
N CYS A 360 -5.45 10.29 13.53
CA CYS A 360 -5.84 9.00 12.96
C CYS A 360 -7.07 8.49 13.72
N GLU A 361 -8.20 8.47 13.03
CA GLU A 361 -9.46 7.97 13.57
C GLU A 361 -9.97 6.86 12.67
N GLU A 362 -10.00 5.65 13.20
CA GLU A 362 -10.48 4.47 12.46
C GLU A 362 -12.01 4.55 12.30
N PRO A 363 -12.57 4.09 11.15
CA PRO A 363 -14.01 4.09 10.95
C PRO A 363 -14.72 3.08 11.83
N ASP A 364 -15.84 3.49 12.42
CA ASP A 364 -16.78 2.62 13.11
C ASP A 364 -18.04 2.44 12.24
N VAL A 365 -17.99 1.49 11.31
CA VAL A 365 -19.07 1.18 10.39
C VAL A 365 -19.54 -0.26 10.61
N PRO A 366 -20.83 -0.52 10.88
CA PRO A 366 -21.33 -1.86 11.10
C PRO A 366 -21.04 -2.80 9.93
N GLY A 367 -20.42 -3.95 10.22
CA GLY A 367 -20.01 -4.94 9.22
C GLY A 367 -18.69 -4.61 8.52
N VAL A 368 -17.92 -3.66 9.04
CA VAL A 368 -16.56 -3.38 8.63
C VAL A 368 -15.59 -3.75 9.75
N ARG A 369 -14.50 -4.38 9.37
CA ARG A 369 -13.34 -4.68 10.20
C ARG A 369 -12.17 -3.81 9.77
N VAL A 370 -11.42 -3.29 10.72
CA VAL A 370 -10.17 -2.57 10.50
C VAL A 370 -9.01 -3.39 11.07
N ASP A 371 -8.04 -3.71 10.23
CA ASP A 371 -6.75 -4.24 10.65
C ASP A 371 -5.69 -3.18 10.39
N SER A 372 -5.26 -2.47 11.42
CA SER A 372 -4.41 -1.27 11.32
C SER A 372 -3.15 -1.40 12.17
N GLY A 373 -2.05 -0.89 11.64
CA GLY A 373 -0.77 -0.77 12.35
C GLY A 373 -0.45 0.64 12.84
N ILE A 374 -1.38 1.58 12.64
CA ILE A 374 -1.19 3.01 12.94
C ILE A 374 -2.22 3.54 13.93
N ASP A 375 -1.89 4.67 14.53
CA ASP A 375 -2.76 5.55 15.32
C ASP A 375 -2.18 6.98 15.32
N ALA A 376 -2.78 7.88 16.07
CA ALA A 376 -2.36 9.28 16.15
C ALA A 376 -0.93 9.52 16.69
N LEU A 377 -0.28 8.51 17.27
CA LEU A 377 1.11 8.59 17.76
C LEU A 377 2.12 7.99 16.79
N SER A 378 1.66 7.48 15.67
CA SER A 378 2.48 6.78 14.68
C SER A 378 3.21 7.74 13.76
N GLU A 379 4.34 7.28 13.24
CA GLU A 379 5.13 7.95 12.20
C GLU A 379 5.41 6.99 11.06
N VAL A 380 5.14 7.41 9.83
CA VAL A 380 5.45 6.64 8.63
C VAL A 380 6.88 6.95 8.20
N THR A 381 7.71 5.92 8.18
CA THR A 381 9.14 6.03 7.87
C THR A 381 9.48 5.41 6.51
N PRO A 382 10.58 5.81 5.86
CA PRO A 382 10.98 5.25 4.56
C PRO A 382 11.55 3.82 4.63
N HIS A 383 11.71 3.26 5.83
CA HIS A 383 12.42 1.98 6.03
C HIS A 383 11.56 0.74 5.73
N TYR A 384 10.23 0.87 5.74
CA TYR A 384 9.31 -0.27 5.66
C TYR A 384 8.29 -0.09 4.55
N ASP A 385 7.37 -1.05 4.45
CA ASP A 385 6.28 -1.04 3.48
C ASP A 385 5.31 0.14 3.71
N ALA A 386 4.71 0.63 2.62
CA ALA A 386 3.77 1.75 2.67
C ALA A 386 2.43 1.40 3.31
N MET A 387 2.13 0.11 3.51
CA MET A 387 0.83 -0.33 4.00
C MET A 387 0.62 0.08 5.47
N LEU A 388 -0.42 0.87 5.71
CA LEU A 388 -0.84 1.36 7.01
C LEU A 388 -1.80 0.40 7.70
N GLY A 389 -2.66 -0.22 6.90
CA GLY A 389 -3.71 -1.12 7.36
C GLY A 389 -4.64 -1.53 6.24
N LYS A 390 -5.73 -2.20 6.62
CA LYS A 390 -6.74 -2.74 5.72
C LYS A 390 -8.13 -2.41 6.22
N LEU A 391 -9.05 -2.12 5.29
CA LEU A 391 -10.48 -2.09 5.56
C LEU A 391 -11.11 -3.32 4.92
N ILE A 392 -11.90 -4.04 5.69
CA ILE A 392 -12.57 -5.26 5.24
C ILE A 392 -14.05 -5.13 5.53
N ALA A 393 -14.88 -5.06 4.51
CA ALA A 393 -16.34 -5.00 4.67
C ALA A 393 -16.99 -6.32 4.30
N HIS A 394 -17.91 -6.79 5.14
CA HIS A 394 -18.76 -7.95 4.87
C HIS A 394 -20.20 -7.52 4.65
N GLY A 395 -20.90 -8.19 3.73
CA GLY A 395 -22.31 -7.97 3.44
C GLY A 395 -22.99 -9.24 2.95
N ALA A 396 -24.33 -9.28 3.00
CA ALA A 396 -25.11 -10.39 2.44
C ALA A 396 -24.91 -10.52 0.92
N THR A 397 -24.58 -9.41 0.24
CA THR A 397 -24.26 -9.35 -1.19
C THR A 397 -23.03 -8.51 -1.43
N ARG A 398 -22.41 -8.65 -2.62
CA ARG A 398 -21.26 -7.85 -3.07
C ARG A 398 -21.55 -6.34 -2.99
N ALA A 399 -22.74 -5.93 -3.44
CA ALA A 399 -23.15 -4.52 -3.41
C ALA A 399 -23.22 -3.95 -1.98
N VAL A 400 -23.73 -4.73 -1.01
CA VAL A 400 -23.77 -4.32 0.41
C VAL A 400 -22.35 -4.22 0.99
N ALA A 401 -21.48 -5.18 0.70
CA ALA A 401 -20.09 -5.13 1.14
C ALA A 401 -19.37 -3.90 0.56
N ARG A 402 -19.52 -3.65 -0.75
CA ARG A 402 -18.96 -2.49 -1.44
C ARG A 402 -19.40 -1.16 -0.83
N GLU A 403 -20.70 -0.99 -0.59
CA GLU A 403 -21.24 0.26 -0.03
C GLU A 403 -20.74 0.50 1.42
N ARG A 404 -20.66 -0.56 2.25
CA ARG A 404 -20.09 -0.47 3.60
C ARG A 404 -18.62 -0.06 3.55
N LEU A 405 -17.88 -0.63 2.59
CA LEU A 405 -16.46 -0.34 2.42
C LEU A 405 -16.23 1.11 2.01
N ARG A 406 -17.00 1.63 1.06
CA ARG A 406 -16.95 3.03 0.63
C ARG A 406 -17.24 3.97 1.80
N ARG A 407 -18.24 3.66 2.62
CA ARG A 407 -18.50 4.43 3.86
C ARG A 407 -17.33 4.40 4.82
N ALA A 408 -16.70 3.24 5.00
CA ALA A 408 -15.54 3.12 5.86
C ALA A 408 -14.35 3.94 5.34
N ILE A 409 -14.11 3.94 4.02
CA ILE A 409 -13.07 4.77 3.38
C ILE A 409 -13.33 6.25 3.67
N ALA A 410 -14.56 6.72 3.49
CA ALA A 410 -14.92 8.11 3.74
C ALA A 410 -14.80 8.52 5.22
N HIS A 411 -14.79 7.57 6.16
CA HIS A 411 -14.69 7.83 7.60
C HIS A 411 -13.31 7.49 8.21
N TRP A 412 -12.38 6.93 7.46
CA TRP A 412 -11.02 6.74 7.99
C TRP A 412 -10.24 8.05 7.89
N HIS A 413 -10.23 8.80 8.95
CA HIS A 413 -9.54 10.08 9.03
C HIS A 413 -8.06 9.88 9.34
N ILE A 414 -7.19 10.24 8.41
CA ILE A 414 -5.73 10.17 8.54
C ILE A 414 -5.14 11.52 8.12
N GLU A 415 -4.49 12.22 9.05
CA GLU A 415 -3.82 13.50 8.78
C GLU A 415 -2.30 13.38 8.96
N GLY A 416 -1.56 14.13 8.15
CA GLY A 416 -0.09 14.23 8.21
C GLY A 416 0.62 13.57 7.04
N ILE A 417 -0.06 12.66 6.36
CA ILE A 417 0.44 11.95 5.18
C ILE A 417 -0.66 11.81 4.12
N THR A 418 -0.24 11.63 2.87
CA THR A 418 -1.16 11.31 1.77
C THR A 418 -1.38 9.80 1.71
N THR A 419 -2.61 9.39 1.43
CA THR A 419 -3.00 7.98 1.31
C THR A 419 -3.70 7.70 -0.02
N ASN A 420 -3.83 6.43 -0.36
CA ASN A 420 -4.57 5.98 -1.54
C ASN A 420 -6.11 5.88 -1.32
N LEU A 421 -6.63 6.25 -0.14
CA LEU A 421 -8.07 6.16 0.17
C LEU A 421 -8.99 6.75 -0.91
N PRO A 422 -8.70 7.97 -1.46
CA PRO A 422 -9.58 8.54 -2.47
C PRO A 422 -9.64 7.75 -3.77
N MET A 423 -8.51 7.19 -4.20
CA MET A 423 -8.46 6.32 -5.38
C MET A 423 -9.26 5.04 -5.12
N LEU A 424 -9.17 4.48 -3.92
CA LEU A 424 -9.91 3.26 -3.56
C LEU A 424 -11.43 3.48 -3.62
N ASP A 425 -11.93 4.62 -3.12
CA ASP A 425 -13.36 4.95 -3.23
C ASP A 425 -13.79 5.10 -4.69
N GLU A 426 -13.00 5.80 -5.51
CA GLU A 426 -13.31 5.97 -6.92
C GLU A 426 -13.33 4.62 -7.65
N VAL A 427 -12.33 3.75 -7.46
CA VAL A 427 -12.29 2.40 -8.04
C VAL A 427 -13.54 1.61 -7.69
N LEU A 428 -13.95 1.61 -6.42
CA LEU A 428 -15.17 0.93 -5.96
C LEU A 428 -16.45 1.55 -6.54
N SER A 429 -16.43 2.81 -6.98
CA SER A 429 -17.58 3.50 -7.57
C SER A 429 -17.74 3.24 -9.07
N LEU A 430 -16.68 2.78 -9.76
CA LEU A 430 -16.71 2.59 -11.20
C LEU A 430 -17.69 1.47 -11.61
N PRO A 431 -18.48 1.66 -12.69
CA PRO A 431 -19.29 0.58 -13.26
C PRO A 431 -18.46 -0.64 -13.68
N ALA A 432 -17.21 -0.43 -14.12
CA ALA A 432 -16.27 -1.50 -14.47
C ALA A 432 -15.97 -2.45 -13.30
N PHE A 433 -16.18 -2.03 -12.06
CA PHE A 433 -16.03 -2.91 -10.89
C PHE A 433 -17.06 -4.04 -10.90
N ASP A 434 -18.22 -3.86 -11.52
CA ASP A 434 -19.26 -4.88 -11.64
C ASP A 434 -19.04 -5.86 -12.81
N GLU A 435 -18.01 -5.62 -13.64
CA GLU A 435 -17.64 -6.48 -14.77
C GLU A 435 -16.56 -7.53 -14.34
N PRO A 436 -16.27 -8.55 -15.19
CA PRO A 436 -15.17 -9.46 -14.92
C PRO A 436 -13.83 -8.72 -14.79
N LEU A 437 -13.21 -8.83 -13.62
CA LEU A 437 -11.97 -8.13 -13.29
C LEU A 437 -10.77 -8.71 -14.04
N SER A 438 -9.73 -7.89 -14.23
CA SER A 438 -8.43 -8.32 -14.73
C SER A 438 -7.31 -7.53 -14.04
N THR A 439 -6.06 -8.03 -14.10
CA THR A 439 -4.92 -7.30 -13.51
C THR A 439 -4.59 -5.99 -14.23
N ARG A 440 -5.26 -5.72 -15.35
CA ARG A 440 -5.17 -4.45 -16.09
C ARG A 440 -6.21 -3.42 -15.66
N PHE A 441 -7.04 -3.74 -14.67
CA PHE A 441 -8.17 -2.91 -14.28
C PHE A 441 -7.79 -1.44 -14.06
N LEU A 442 -6.73 -1.17 -13.29
CA LEU A 442 -6.32 0.21 -12.99
C LEU A 442 -5.78 0.94 -14.23
N ASP A 443 -5.01 0.25 -15.09
CA ASP A 443 -4.48 0.83 -16.33
C ASP A 443 -5.60 1.15 -17.32
N ASP A 444 -6.61 0.28 -17.42
CA ASP A 444 -7.75 0.44 -18.31
C ASP A 444 -8.74 1.51 -17.78
N ALA A 445 -8.92 1.59 -16.46
CA ALA A 445 -9.79 2.58 -15.82
C ALA A 445 -9.18 3.99 -15.79
N PHE A 446 -7.87 4.08 -15.62
CA PHE A 446 -7.13 5.34 -15.50
C PHE A 446 -5.99 5.44 -16.52
N PRO A 447 -6.30 5.59 -17.81
CA PRO A 447 -5.27 5.77 -18.84
C PRO A 447 -4.43 7.02 -18.55
N GLY A 448 -3.13 6.84 -18.32
CA GLY A 448 -2.23 7.94 -17.93
C GLY A 448 -2.18 8.23 -16.43
N GLY A 449 -2.69 7.31 -15.61
CA GLY A 449 -2.67 7.35 -14.16
C GLY A 449 -3.87 8.03 -13.52
N TRP A 450 -4.10 7.70 -12.26
CA TRP A 450 -5.17 8.31 -11.47
C TRP A 450 -4.88 9.79 -11.19
N ARG A 451 -5.92 10.61 -11.17
CA ARG A 451 -5.83 12.06 -10.91
C ARG A 451 -6.77 12.47 -9.79
N THR A 452 -6.33 13.40 -8.97
CA THR A 452 -7.16 13.99 -7.91
C THR A 452 -8.50 14.46 -8.48
N PRO A 453 -9.63 14.05 -7.89
CA PRO A 453 -10.95 14.48 -8.32
C PRO A 453 -11.11 16.00 -8.31
N PRO A 454 -11.92 16.60 -9.20
CA PRO A 454 -12.05 18.05 -9.31
C PRO A 454 -12.33 18.77 -7.99
N HIS A 455 -13.20 18.22 -7.14
CA HIS A 455 -13.58 18.83 -5.87
C HIS A 455 -12.45 18.90 -4.83
N ALA A 456 -11.48 17.99 -4.90
CA ALA A 456 -10.32 17.95 -4.00
C ALA A 456 -9.09 18.61 -4.63
N ARG A 457 -9.20 19.20 -5.81
CA ARG A 457 -8.11 19.97 -6.41
C ARG A 457 -7.87 21.26 -5.63
N PRO A 458 -6.61 21.74 -5.56
CA PRO A 458 -6.28 22.93 -4.82
C PRO A 458 -7.14 24.16 -5.15
N GLU A 459 -7.54 24.31 -6.40
CA GLU A 459 -8.36 25.45 -6.83
C GLU A 459 -9.74 25.48 -6.16
N HIS A 460 -10.33 24.32 -5.85
CA HIS A 460 -11.63 24.22 -5.19
C HIS A 460 -11.51 24.22 -3.67
N SER A 461 -10.52 23.51 -3.13
CA SER A 461 -10.33 23.42 -1.68
C SER A 461 -9.74 24.69 -1.05
N ALA A 462 -9.08 25.55 -1.83
CA ALA A 462 -8.57 26.85 -1.37
C ALA A 462 -9.65 27.73 -0.74
N VAL A 463 -10.83 27.81 -1.34
CA VAL A 463 -11.94 28.61 -0.80
C VAL A 463 -12.47 28.01 0.50
N VAL A 464 -12.52 26.67 0.60
CA VAL A 464 -12.93 25.96 1.84
C VAL A 464 -11.92 26.20 2.95
N ALA A 465 -10.61 26.16 2.65
CA ALA A 465 -9.56 26.46 3.62
C ALA A 465 -9.63 27.91 4.13
N ALA A 466 -9.82 28.86 3.21
CA ALA A 466 -10.02 30.26 3.56
C ALA A 466 -11.26 30.48 4.44
N ALA A 467 -12.38 29.82 4.09
CA ALA A 467 -13.63 29.87 4.86
C ALA A 467 -13.47 29.24 6.26
N ALA A 468 -12.81 28.07 6.34
CA ALA A 468 -12.53 27.40 7.61
C ALA A 468 -11.70 28.29 8.54
N TRP A 469 -10.65 28.91 8.02
CA TRP A 469 -9.84 29.86 8.80
C TRP A 469 -10.69 31.04 9.30
N TYR A 470 -11.52 31.63 8.42
CA TYR A 470 -12.41 32.71 8.79
C TYR A 470 -13.39 32.30 9.89
N PHE A 471 -14.09 31.17 9.74
CA PHE A 471 -15.05 30.70 10.74
C PHE A 471 -14.40 30.38 12.08
N ALA A 472 -13.19 29.82 12.10
CA ALA A 472 -12.45 29.60 13.35
C ALA A 472 -12.12 30.89 14.10
N GLN A 473 -11.89 32.00 13.38
CA GLN A 473 -11.64 33.33 14.01
C GLN A 473 -12.92 34.00 14.49
N THR A 474 -14.05 33.71 13.82
CA THR A 474 -15.31 34.39 14.09
C THR A 474 -16.27 33.61 15.00
N HIS A 475 -16.01 32.31 15.17
CA HIS A 475 -16.76 31.41 16.06
C HIS A 475 -15.82 30.73 17.09
N PRO A 476 -15.10 31.51 17.93
CA PRO A 476 -14.24 30.90 18.93
C PRO A 476 -15.06 30.06 19.92
N PRO A 477 -14.46 29.01 20.51
CA PRO A 477 -15.14 28.26 21.56
C PRO A 477 -15.42 29.15 22.76
N GLY A 478 -16.69 29.33 23.12
CA GLY A 478 -17.17 30.11 24.27
C GLY A 478 -18.07 31.30 23.92
N ASP A 479 -18.85 31.74 24.90
CA ASP A 479 -19.79 32.87 24.81
C ASP A 479 -19.07 34.22 25.07
N THR A 480 -18.16 34.62 24.19
CA THR A 480 -17.61 35.97 24.29
C THR A 480 -18.46 36.97 23.50
N PRO A 481 -18.65 38.21 23.97
CA PRO A 481 -19.41 39.24 23.24
C PRO A 481 -18.87 39.51 21.83
N MET A 482 -17.57 39.33 21.61
CA MET A 482 -16.94 39.47 20.27
C MET A 482 -17.24 38.31 19.32
N ALA A 483 -17.52 37.14 19.85
CA ALA A 483 -17.91 35.98 19.05
C ALA A 483 -19.32 36.13 18.43
N GLN A 484 -20.14 36.99 19.01
CA GLN A 484 -21.50 37.28 18.55
C GLN A 484 -21.56 38.37 17.46
N LEU A 485 -20.41 38.96 17.07
CA LEU A 485 -20.32 40.04 16.08
C LEU A 485 -19.34 39.70 14.95
N PRO A 486 -19.53 38.57 14.24
CA PRO A 486 -18.65 38.20 13.14
C PRO A 486 -18.71 39.25 12.03
N GLY A 487 -17.53 39.71 11.60
CA GLY A 487 -17.43 40.69 10.53
C GLY A 487 -17.76 42.14 10.88
N TRP A 488 -17.89 42.47 12.17
CA TRP A 488 -18.15 43.85 12.61
C TRP A 488 -17.03 44.80 12.16
N ARG A 489 -17.40 45.94 11.58
CA ARG A 489 -16.50 47.01 11.12
C ARG A 489 -16.97 48.36 11.59
N LEU A 490 -16.05 49.18 12.09
CA LEU A 490 -16.32 50.53 12.55
C LEU A 490 -16.69 51.50 11.40
N THR A 491 -16.33 51.21 10.17
CA THR A 491 -16.31 52.20 9.06
C THR A 491 -16.87 51.70 7.75
N ALA A 492 -17.59 50.57 7.70
CA ALA A 492 -18.21 50.10 6.46
C ALA A 492 -19.54 50.80 6.20
N PRO A 493 -19.80 51.40 5.02
CA PRO A 493 -21.11 51.92 4.64
C PRO A 493 -22.17 50.81 4.73
N ALA A 494 -23.38 51.17 5.17
CA ALA A 494 -24.51 50.25 5.22
C ALA A 494 -24.79 49.69 3.80
N GLY A 495 -24.90 48.36 3.70
CA GLY A 495 -25.18 47.67 2.44
C GLY A 495 -23.95 47.20 1.61
N TRP A 496 -22.74 47.47 2.08
CA TRP A 496 -21.54 46.91 1.43
C TRP A 496 -21.23 45.51 2.00
N PRO A 497 -21.13 44.48 1.16
CA PRO A 497 -20.76 43.14 1.62
C PRO A 497 -19.35 43.19 2.23
N ALA A 498 -19.23 42.60 3.41
CA ALA A 498 -17.93 42.46 4.04
C ALA A 498 -17.06 41.53 3.20
N GLN A 499 -15.83 41.96 2.95
CA GLN A 499 -14.86 41.18 2.16
C GLN A 499 -13.58 40.97 2.97
N LEU A 500 -13.00 39.76 2.80
CA LEU A 500 -11.74 39.40 3.44
C LEU A 500 -10.83 38.78 2.37
N SER A 501 -9.67 39.40 2.16
CA SER A 501 -8.66 38.85 1.25
C SER A 501 -7.66 38.00 2.03
N LEU A 502 -7.51 36.76 1.64
CA LEU A 502 -6.64 35.77 2.28
C LEU A 502 -5.65 35.20 1.26
N ARG A 503 -4.39 35.11 1.64
CA ARG A 503 -3.41 34.28 0.93
C ARG A 503 -3.55 32.85 1.42
N VAL A 504 -3.63 31.93 0.49
CA VAL A 504 -3.72 30.50 0.76
C VAL A 504 -2.59 29.78 0.03
N ALA A 505 -1.97 28.82 0.67
CA ALA A 505 -0.94 27.98 0.08
C ALA A 505 -1.12 26.55 0.56
N ASP A 506 -1.25 25.62 -0.37
CA ASP A 506 -1.29 24.18 -0.09
C ASP A 506 0.13 23.65 0.14
N GLU A 507 0.35 23.03 1.27
CA GLU A 507 1.68 22.56 1.69
C GLU A 507 2.19 21.38 0.84
N GLU A 508 1.30 20.60 0.24
CA GLU A 508 1.67 19.41 -0.53
C GLU A 508 1.91 19.70 -2.02
N SER A 509 0.95 20.35 -2.68
CA SER A 509 1.04 20.65 -4.12
C SER A 509 1.88 21.88 -4.43
N GLY A 510 2.14 22.74 -3.42
CA GLY A 510 2.78 24.03 -3.61
C GLY A 510 1.88 25.06 -4.28
N HIS A 511 0.59 24.75 -4.49
CA HIS A 511 -0.38 25.70 -5.03
C HIS A 511 -0.54 26.88 -4.08
N ALA A 512 -0.40 28.09 -4.57
CA ALA A 512 -0.57 29.29 -3.78
C ALA A 512 -1.40 30.32 -4.56
N GLY A 513 -2.30 30.99 -3.85
CA GLY A 513 -3.20 31.96 -4.45
C GLY A 513 -3.75 32.96 -3.46
N THR A 514 -4.65 33.81 -3.93
CA THR A 514 -5.40 34.75 -3.09
C THR A 514 -6.89 34.45 -3.27
N VAL A 515 -7.57 34.17 -2.15
CA VAL A 515 -9.02 34.02 -2.09
C VAL A 515 -9.62 35.27 -1.50
N VAL A 516 -10.64 35.82 -2.13
CA VAL A 516 -11.39 36.98 -1.62
C VAL A 516 -12.76 36.51 -1.18
N LEU A 517 -12.90 36.26 0.12
CA LEU A 517 -14.19 35.87 0.69
C LEU A 517 -15.13 37.05 0.75
N GLN A 518 -16.33 36.90 0.24
CA GLN A 518 -17.48 37.74 0.45
C GLN A 518 -18.34 37.12 1.57
N LEU A 519 -18.68 37.91 2.57
CA LEU A 519 -19.45 37.45 3.72
C LEU A 519 -20.92 37.72 3.46
N ASP A 520 -21.69 36.67 3.16
CA ASP A 520 -23.12 36.77 2.87
C ASP A 520 -23.97 36.68 4.15
N ALA A 521 -23.53 35.85 5.12
CA ALA A 521 -24.11 35.68 6.45
C ALA A 521 -23.00 35.28 7.43
N PRO A 522 -23.26 35.28 8.76
CA PRO A 522 -22.27 34.91 9.76
C PRO A 522 -21.65 33.52 9.55
N ASP A 523 -22.43 32.61 9.01
CA ASP A 523 -22.11 31.21 8.75
C ASP A 523 -22.04 30.86 7.23
N LEU A 524 -22.01 31.87 6.35
CA LEU A 524 -22.05 31.71 4.91
C LEU A 524 -21.11 32.67 4.18
N VAL A 525 -20.16 32.12 3.46
CA VAL A 525 -19.20 32.89 2.65
C VAL A 525 -19.08 32.33 1.25
N ARG A 526 -18.64 33.15 0.28
CA ARG A 526 -18.32 32.73 -1.08
C ARG A 526 -17.03 33.36 -1.59
N ASP A 527 -16.38 32.76 -2.58
CA ASP A 527 -15.28 33.39 -3.29
C ASP A 527 -15.82 34.44 -4.29
N ARG A 528 -15.35 35.66 -4.17
CA ARG A 528 -15.76 36.75 -5.06
C ARG A 528 -15.15 36.65 -6.46
N ALA A 529 -14.02 35.97 -6.60
CA ALA A 529 -13.28 35.92 -7.87
C ALA A 529 -13.91 35.00 -8.89
N ALA A 530 -14.78 34.06 -8.47
CA ALA A 530 -15.44 33.11 -9.35
C ALA A 530 -16.84 33.61 -9.76
N GLU A 531 -17.12 33.74 -11.06
CA GLU A 531 -18.42 34.22 -11.60
C GLU A 531 -19.64 33.38 -11.19
N ALA A 532 -19.43 32.11 -10.79
CA ALA A 532 -20.47 31.17 -10.33
C ALA A 532 -20.09 30.56 -8.97
N ALA A 533 -19.53 31.35 -8.04
CA ALA A 533 -19.04 30.84 -6.78
C ALA A 533 -20.16 30.25 -5.92
N LEU A 534 -20.08 28.94 -5.69
CA LEU A 534 -20.92 28.25 -4.71
C LEU A 534 -20.50 28.68 -3.29
N PRO A 535 -21.46 28.90 -2.39
CA PRO A 535 -21.14 29.30 -1.03
C PRO A 535 -20.51 28.16 -0.23
N VAL A 536 -19.65 28.54 0.74
CA VAL A 536 -19.21 27.66 1.82
C VAL A 536 -20.04 27.96 3.05
N ALA A 537 -20.76 26.99 3.55
CA ALA A 537 -21.60 27.11 4.74
C ALA A 537 -20.96 26.41 5.93
N LEU A 538 -20.97 27.05 7.10
CA LEU A 538 -20.67 26.43 8.38
C LEU A 538 -21.92 25.68 8.85
N ILE A 539 -21.85 24.35 8.97
CA ILE A 539 -22.96 23.49 9.38
C ILE A 539 -22.81 22.91 10.78
N GLY A 540 -21.69 23.16 11.44
CA GLY A 540 -21.42 22.77 12.82
C GLY A 540 -19.98 23.00 13.26
N GLY A 541 -19.75 23.11 14.55
CA GLY A 541 -18.49 23.37 15.26
C GLY A 541 -18.69 24.44 16.31
N PRO A 542 -17.69 24.87 17.07
CA PRO A 542 -16.87 24.04 17.93
C PRO A 542 -17.34 24.05 19.38
N SER A 543 -17.72 22.96 19.91
CA SER A 543 -17.60 22.73 21.37
C SER A 543 -16.36 21.86 21.65
N GLY A 544 -15.24 22.17 20.93
CA GLY A 544 -13.95 21.46 21.07
C GLY A 544 -13.65 20.44 19.95
N GLY A 545 -14.50 20.35 18.91
CA GLY A 545 -14.32 19.48 17.75
C GLY A 545 -13.96 20.23 16.46
N PRO A 546 -13.74 19.52 15.35
CA PRO A 546 -13.47 20.13 14.06
C PRO A 546 -14.66 20.94 13.54
N LEU A 547 -14.39 22.00 12.78
CA LEU A 547 -15.41 22.72 12.02
C LEU A 547 -16.01 21.78 10.96
N ARG A 548 -17.32 21.82 10.79
CA ARG A 548 -18.03 21.12 9.74
C ARG A 548 -18.59 22.11 8.73
N LEU A 549 -18.18 21.97 7.50
CA LEU A 549 -18.48 22.87 6.40
C LEU A 549 -19.22 22.12 5.30
N CYS A 550 -20.03 22.84 4.53
CA CYS A 550 -20.66 22.34 3.31
C CYS A 550 -20.28 23.26 2.14
N HIS A 551 -19.75 22.67 1.07
CA HIS A 551 -19.43 23.37 -0.16
C HIS A 551 -19.75 22.45 -1.35
N ASP A 552 -20.52 22.95 -2.31
CA ASP A 552 -20.98 22.19 -3.50
C ASP A 552 -21.65 20.84 -3.14
N GLY A 553 -22.51 20.85 -2.11
CA GLY A 553 -23.19 19.65 -1.62
C GLY A 553 -22.30 18.64 -0.90
N ARG A 554 -21.01 18.93 -0.71
CA ARG A 554 -20.04 18.07 -0.02
C ARG A 554 -19.77 18.55 1.40
N HIS A 555 -19.53 17.60 2.27
CA HIS A 555 -19.19 17.84 3.66
C HIS A 555 -17.66 17.84 3.83
N TRP A 556 -17.18 18.88 4.50
CA TRP A 556 -15.78 19.04 4.86
C TRP A 556 -15.64 19.13 6.37
N GLN A 557 -14.59 18.56 6.88
CA GLN A 557 -14.13 18.80 8.24
C GLN A 557 -12.86 19.64 8.19
N ALA A 558 -12.73 20.58 9.12
CA ALA A 558 -11.56 21.44 9.17
C ALA A 558 -11.08 21.63 10.61
N THR A 559 -9.78 21.52 10.80
CA THR A 559 -9.09 21.88 12.04
C THR A 559 -8.18 23.05 11.76
N VAL A 560 -8.29 24.11 12.58
CA VAL A 560 -7.52 25.34 12.42
C VAL A 560 -6.59 25.54 13.61
N SER A 561 -5.31 25.71 13.32
CA SER A 561 -4.26 25.98 14.32
C SER A 561 -3.41 27.17 13.86
N GLY A 562 -3.73 28.37 14.39
CA GLY A 562 -3.09 29.60 13.95
C GLY A 562 -3.36 29.92 12.48
N GLN A 563 -2.35 29.84 11.64
CA GLN A 563 -2.45 30.05 10.20
C GLN A 563 -2.58 28.75 9.40
N ALA A 564 -2.47 27.61 10.05
CA ALA A 564 -2.59 26.31 9.39
C ALA A 564 -4.03 25.81 9.47
N VAL A 565 -4.53 25.33 8.34
CA VAL A 565 -5.85 24.71 8.17
C VAL A 565 -5.66 23.32 7.61
N SER A 566 -6.10 22.30 8.36
CA SER A 566 -6.23 20.95 7.87
C SER A 566 -7.66 20.74 7.38
N LEU A 567 -7.83 20.30 6.15
CA LEU A 567 -9.11 19.95 5.53
C LEU A 567 -9.21 18.46 5.31
N TRP A 568 -10.39 17.91 5.56
CA TRP A 568 -10.73 16.52 5.29
C TRP A 568 -12.08 16.42 4.58
N SER A 569 -12.14 15.63 3.51
CA SER A 569 -13.38 15.26 2.80
C SER A 569 -13.18 13.98 2.01
N ASP A 570 -14.08 13.00 2.15
CA ASP A 570 -14.14 11.78 1.33
C ASP A 570 -12.79 11.04 1.20
N GLY A 571 -12.08 10.86 2.32
CA GLY A 571 -10.76 10.22 2.34
C GLY A 571 -9.59 11.11 1.93
N HIS A 572 -9.84 12.34 1.48
CA HIS A 572 -8.81 13.33 1.18
C HIS A 572 -8.44 14.17 2.38
N TRP A 573 -7.15 14.33 2.60
CA TRP A 573 -6.59 15.28 3.53
C TRP A 573 -5.71 16.29 2.80
N GLN A 574 -5.83 17.56 3.19
CA GLN A 574 -5.02 18.66 2.66
C GLN A 574 -4.63 19.60 3.79
N ARG A 575 -3.47 20.20 3.71
CA ARG A 575 -3.01 21.21 4.63
C ARG A 575 -2.70 22.53 3.95
N TRP A 576 -3.32 23.56 4.44
CA TRP A 576 -3.24 24.92 3.91
C TRP A 576 -2.61 25.87 4.91
N GLY A 577 -1.68 26.71 4.45
CA GLY A 577 -1.31 27.94 5.14
C GLY A 577 -2.26 29.06 4.73
N VAL A 578 -2.92 29.70 5.67
CA VAL A 578 -3.89 30.79 5.43
C VAL A 578 -3.47 32.02 6.18
N GLN A 579 -3.31 33.15 5.47
CA GLN A 579 -2.87 34.41 6.06
C GLN A 579 -3.72 35.57 5.55
N PRO A 580 -4.10 36.55 6.41
CA PRO A 580 -4.70 37.79 5.95
C PRO A 580 -3.78 38.53 4.96
N SER A 581 -4.32 38.90 3.79
CA SER A 581 -3.62 39.75 2.84
C SER A 581 -3.68 41.21 3.30
N VAL A 582 -2.77 41.60 4.17
CA VAL A 582 -2.61 43.04 4.52
C VAL A 582 -1.83 43.66 3.37
N GLY A 583 -2.48 44.60 2.65
CA GLY A 583 -1.92 45.22 1.46
C GLY A 583 -0.51 45.78 1.68
N LEU A 584 0.42 45.19 0.96
CA LEU A 584 1.60 45.76 0.28
C LEU A 584 2.34 44.58 -0.33
N ALA A 585 2.27 44.52 -1.63
CA ALA A 585 3.03 43.54 -2.42
C ALA A 585 4.53 43.70 -2.15
N ARG A 586 5.12 42.77 -1.42
CA ARG A 586 6.55 42.47 -1.57
C ARG A 586 6.63 41.23 -2.46
N THR A 587 6.72 41.49 -3.76
CA THR A 587 7.28 40.53 -4.71
C THR A 587 8.70 40.22 -4.26
N GLY A 588 8.93 39.09 -3.68
CA GLY A 588 10.21 38.57 -3.23
C GLY A 588 10.40 37.17 -3.76
N ALA A 589 11.01 37.11 -4.93
CA ALA A 589 11.81 36.04 -5.47
C ALA A 589 12.17 34.91 -4.47
N GLN A 590 11.50 33.78 -4.63
CA GLN A 590 11.97 32.49 -4.10
C GLN A 590 11.65 31.32 -5.05
N ALA A 591 11.64 31.58 -6.36
CA ALA A 591 11.35 30.59 -7.39
C ALA A 591 12.55 30.26 -8.31
N SER A 592 13.79 30.61 -7.96
CA SER A 592 14.90 30.41 -8.89
C SER A 592 16.04 29.48 -8.44
N ALA A 593 15.99 28.91 -7.25
CA ALA A 593 17.08 28.03 -6.77
C ALA A 593 16.93 26.54 -7.16
N THR A 594 15.79 26.12 -7.74
CA THR A 594 15.53 24.71 -8.09
C THR A 594 15.78 24.36 -9.55
N ALA A 595 16.02 25.33 -10.42
CA ALA A 595 16.22 25.06 -11.84
C ALA A 595 17.58 24.41 -12.17
N ASP A 596 18.59 24.58 -11.30
CA ASP A 596 19.96 24.13 -11.53
C ASP A 596 20.36 22.87 -10.74
N ALA A 597 19.41 22.24 -10.06
CA ALA A 597 19.68 21.04 -9.28
C ALA A 597 18.58 19.99 -9.46
N VAL A 598 18.99 18.74 -9.61
CA VAL A 598 18.11 17.58 -9.41
C VAL A 598 18.15 17.24 -7.94
N VAL A 599 17.06 17.45 -7.24
CA VAL A 599 16.95 17.19 -5.80
C VAL A 599 16.17 15.89 -5.55
N ALA A 600 16.45 15.24 -4.44
CA ALA A 600 15.62 14.13 -3.97
C ALA A 600 14.22 14.65 -3.66
N ASP A 601 13.22 14.18 -4.38
CA ASP A 601 11.81 14.57 -4.21
C ASP A 601 11.16 13.89 -3.01
N MET A 602 11.81 12.82 -2.49
CA MET A 602 11.43 12.09 -1.27
C MET A 602 12.67 11.57 -0.55
N PRO A 603 12.57 11.20 0.74
CA PRO A 603 13.64 10.45 1.41
C PRO A 603 13.79 9.06 0.81
N GLY A 604 15.02 8.61 0.60
CA GLY A 604 15.26 7.28 0.02
C GLY A 604 16.74 6.90 -0.03
N LEU A 605 17.01 5.66 -0.39
CA LEU A 605 18.35 5.14 -0.65
C LEU A 605 18.71 5.43 -2.12
N LEU A 606 19.81 6.12 -2.37
CA LEU A 606 20.33 6.33 -3.73
C LEU A 606 20.94 5.02 -4.24
N THR A 607 20.24 4.35 -5.16
CA THR A 607 20.65 3.01 -5.66
C THR A 607 21.47 3.08 -6.93
N GLN A 608 21.24 4.12 -7.77
CA GLN A 608 21.98 4.29 -9.01
C GLN A 608 22.21 5.77 -9.33
N LEU A 609 23.38 6.07 -9.90
CA LEU A 609 23.70 7.31 -10.59
C LEU A 609 23.90 7.00 -12.06
N LEU A 610 23.12 7.64 -12.94
CA LEU A 610 23.10 7.38 -14.38
C LEU A 610 23.93 8.39 -15.16
N VAL A 611 24.51 9.36 -14.45
CA VAL A 611 25.31 10.46 -15.00
C VAL A 611 26.60 10.65 -14.22
N SER A 612 27.57 11.31 -14.85
CA SER A 612 28.84 11.70 -14.23
C SER A 612 29.10 13.19 -14.46
N PRO A 613 29.97 13.83 -13.64
CA PRO A 613 30.37 15.22 -13.90
C PRO A 613 30.92 15.43 -15.33
N GLY A 614 30.49 16.49 -15.97
CA GLY A 614 30.82 16.82 -17.35
C GLY A 614 29.91 16.22 -18.43
N LYS A 615 28.96 15.30 -18.06
CA LYS A 615 27.98 14.78 -19.01
C LYS A 615 26.89 15.82 -19.28
N THR A 616 26.55 16.03 -20.55
CA THR A 616 25.39 16.84 -20.96
C THR A 616 24.14 15.98 -20.89
N VAL A 617 23.05 16.51 -20.32
CA VAL A 617 21.74 15.85 -20.18
C VAL A 617 20.66 16.73 -20.82
N SER A 618 19.63 16.09 -21.35
CA SER A 618 18.44 16.77 -21.88
C SER A 618 17.39 16.92 -20.79
N ALA A 619 16.45 17.85 -20.95
CA ALA A 619 15.28 17.95 -20.05
C ALA A 619 14.49 16.63 -20.05
N GLY A 620 14.17 16.11 -18.84
CA GLY A 620 13.49 14.83 -18.67
C GLY A 620 14.41 13.58 -18.75
N GLU A 621 15.72 13.75 -19.03
CA GLU A 621 16.65 12.60 -19.04
C GLU A 621 16.85 12.03 -17.64
N PRO A 622 16.75 10.68 -17.46
CA PRO A 622 17.05 10.03 -16.19
C PRO A 622 18.49 10.27 -15.72
N VAL A 623 18.66 10.70 -14.47
CA VAL A 623 19.99 11.01 -13.90
C VAL A 623 20.33 10.21 -12.66
N ALA A 624 19.33 9.75 -11.91
CA ALA A 624 19.54 8.94 -10.70
C ALA A 624 18.31 8.07 -10.39
N VAL A 625 18.51 7.06 -9.56
CA VAL A 625 17.40 6.20 -9.06
C VAL A 625 17.47 6.15 -7.55
N LEU A 626 16.36 6.51 -6.90
CA LEU A 626 16.13 6.35 -5.46
C LEU A 626 15.27 5.12 -5.20
N GLU A 627 15.58 4.38 -4.16
CA GLU A 627 14.71 3.34 -3.60
C GLU A 627 14.06 3.87 -2.31
N ALA A 628 12.73 3.87 -2.27
CA ALA A 628 11.96 4.15 -1.07
C ALA A 628 10.82 3.13 -0.96
N MET A 629 10.59 2.54 0.21
CA MET A 629 9.53 1.54 0.46
C MET A 629 9.48 0.42 -0.59
N LYS A 630 10.65 -0.11 -0.98
CA LYS A 630 10.81 -1.17 -2.02
C LYS A 630 10.41 -0.76 -3.43
N LEU A 631 10.12 0.52 -3.66
CA LEU A 631 9.84 1.08 -4.99
C LEU A 631 11.05 1.89 -5.48
N PHE A 632 11.28 1.83 -6.79
CA PHE A 632 12.35 2.60 -7.43
C PHE A 632 11.78 3.84 -8.11
N HIS A 633 12.32 5.00 -7.75
CA HIS A 633 11.94 6.30 -8.30
C HIS A 633 13.08 6.87 -9.14
N THR A 634 12.79 7.15 -10.39
CA THR A 634 13.77 7.75 -11.30
C THR A 634 13.71 9.27 -11.20
N LEU A 635 14.83 9.89 -10.86
CA LEU A 635 15.00 11.33 -10.88
C LEU A 635 15.48 11.77 -12.26
N CYS A 636 14.83 12.78 -12.83
CA CYS A 636 15.13 13.29 -14.16
C CYS A 636 15.66 14.72 -14.11
N ALA A 637 16.44 15.11 -15.13
CA ALA A 637 16.95 16.46 -15.27
C ALA A 637 15.79 17.45 -15.51
N PRO A 638 15.69 18.56 -14.75
CA PRO A 638 14.61 19.55 -14.90
C PRO A 638 14.75 20.39 -16.19
N ARG A 639 15.94 20.45 -16.74
CA ARG A 639 16.29 21.17 -17.97
C ARG A 639 17.48 20.54 -18.67
N GLU A 640 17.76 20.94 -19.88
CA GLU A 640 19.02 20.67 -20.56
C GLU A 640 20.18 21.39 -19.84
N GLY A 641 21.34 20.73 -19.74
CA GLY A 641 22.53 21.31 -19.13
C GLY A 641 23.64 20.28 -18.92
N THR A 642 24.82 20.76 -18.52
CA THR A 642 25.96 19.92 -18.20
C THR A 642 25.98 19.66 -16.69
N VAL A 643 26.28 18.44 -16.30
CA VAL A 643 26.40 18.03 -14.88
C VAL A 643 27.67 18.68 -14.31
N ALA A 644 27.50 19.66 -13.42
CA ALA A 644 28.59 20.34 -12.74
C ALA A 644 29.22 19.44 -11.66
N ARG A 645 28.38 18.83 -10.82
CA ARG A 645 28.84 17.91 -9.76
C ARG A 645 27.73 16.98 -9.26
N ILE A 646 28.16 15.88 -8.65
CA ILE A 646 27.30 14.95 -7.93
C ILE A 646 27.28 15.34 -6.44
N GLY A 647 26.09 15.42 -5.86
CA GLY A 647 25.86 15.86 -4.48
C GLY A 647 25.69 14.72 -3.47
N ALA A 648 25.44 13.47 -3.93
CA ALA A 648 25.29 12.28 -3.10
C ALA A 648 25.89 11.05 -3.77
N GLN A 649 26.23 10.00 -3.01
CA GLN A 649 26.84 8.77 -3.52
C GLN A 649 25.83 7.61 -3.51
N VAL A 650 26.04 6.63 -4.40
CA VAL A 650 25.27 5.37 -4.36
C VAL A 650 25.49 4.68 -3.01
N GLY A 651 24.40 4.32 -2.35
CA GLY A 651 24.37 3.78 -0.99
C GLY A 651 24.02 4.80 0.09
N ASP A 652 23.97 6.09 -0.23
CA ASP A 652 23.54 7.12 0.71
C ASP A 652 22.01 7.09 0.90
N THR A 653 21.57 7.19 2.14
CA THR A 653 20.17 7.51 2.47
C THR A 653 20.03 9.02 2.50
N VAL A 654 19.28 9.58 1.57
CA VAL A 654 19.13 11.02 1.37
C VAL A 654 17.76 11.51 1.82
N PRO A 655 17.65 12.59 2.59
CA PRO A 655 16.40 13.26 2.90
C PRO A 655 15.83 14.01 1.68
N ARG A 656 14.52 14.30 1.72
CA ARG A 656 13.85 15.14 0.71
C ARG A 656 14.56 16.50 0.61
N GLY A 657 14.73 16.99 -0.62
CA GLY A 657 15.37 18.27 -0.90
C GLY A 657 16.91 18.20 -1.01
N THR A 658 17.51 17.02 -0.76
CA THR A 658 18.97 16.86 -0.94
C THR A 658 19.34 16.97 -2.41
N PRO A 659 20.27 17.85 -2.81
CA PRO A 659 20.76 17.92 -4.18
C PRO A 659 21.55 16.65 -4.54
N ILE A 660 21.07 15.92 -5.55
CA ILE A 660 21.70 14.69 -6.05
C ILE A 660 22.63 15.00 -7.22
N VAL A 661 22.15 15.80 -8.16
CA VAL A 661 22.94 16.25 -9.32
C VAL A 661 22.78 17.75 -9.45
N LEU A 662 23.89 18.48 -9.62
CA LEU A 662 23.88 19.90 -9.89
C LEU A 662 24.28 20.12 -11.37
N LEU A 663 23.52 20.95 -12.04
CA LEU A 663 23.78 21.38 -13.42
C LEU A 663 24.53 22.72 -13.42
N ASP A 664 25.31 22.95 -14.44
CA ASP A 664 25.96 24.27 -14.64
C ASP A 664 24.89 25.38 -14.69
N PRO A 665 25.13 26.53 -14.06
CA PRO A 665 24.21 27.66 -14.12
C PRO A 665 23.88 28.05 -15.56
N LEU A 666 22.60 28.40 -15.81
CA LEU A 666 22.25 29.02 -17.09
C LEU A 666 23.07 30.31 -17.28
N GLN A 667 23.88 30.38 -18.33
CA GLN A 667 24.50 31.64 -18.72
C GLN A 667 23.40 32.63 -19.11
N THR A 668 23.09 33.56 -18.21
CA THR A 668 22.27 34.73 -18.55
C THR A 668 23.05 35.51 -19.65
N GLN A 669 22.61 35.43 -20.89
CA GLN A 669 23.02 36.38 -21.88
C GLN A 669 22.52 37.75 -21.43
N GLU A 670 23.44 38.60 -20.96
CA GLU A 670 23.21 40.03 -20.83
C GLU A 670 22.97 40.57 -22.24
N THR A 671 21.74 40.93 -22.57
CA THR A 671 21.37 41.76 -23.70
C THR A 671 21.06 43.16 -23.24
#